data_6efa72f0f5c605c06f37c510ea1de80e
#
_entry.id   6efa72f0f5c605c06f37c510ea1de80e
#
_cell.length_a   1.000
_cell.length_b   1.000
_cell.length_c   1.000
_cell.angle_alpha   90.00
_cell.angle_beta   90.00
_cell.angle_gamma   90.00
#
_symmetry.space_group_name_H-M   'P 1'
#
loop_
_entity.id
_entity.type
_entity.pdbx_description
1 polymer ?
#
loop_
_entity_poly.entity_id
_entity_poly.type
_entity_poly.pdbx_seq_one_letter_code
_entity_poly.pdbx_strand_id
1 'polypeptide(L)'
;MPSRHQPRSRYTPYDGGPDPLAPPVDISEALDAIGEDVMAGYSPERAMREFLRRGGQSSRGLDDLARRIAEKRRELTQRHNLDGTLQEVRELLDHAVLSERGQLARDIDLDDGDRALRELTLDNLPQSTAAAVSELSSYDWKSREAREDYERIKDLLGRELLDQRFAGMKEALENATDADRAAVNEMLTDLNELLSSHQRGEDTQQDFDDFMAKHGDFFPENPQNVDELIDAMAQRAAAAQRMLNSMSAEQRAELMSLAQGAFGSPELMAQLAQLDANLQALRPGEDWSGSEGFDGEQGLGLGDGTGALQDLADLDALADQLSQSYDGARLDDIDLDKLAQQLGQDAAVDARTLQRLEQALRDSGYLKRSSDGQLKLSPKAMRQLGKALLKDVASKMSGRQGQRDLRQAGAAGDLSGATREWQFGDTEPWDVTRTITNAVRRTVGEAAVPAVWHQTATKPPDGVRFATNRGGAPAVRIQVGDVEVSETEARTQAAVALLVDTSFSMAMDGRWVPMKRTALALHTLIRSRFRGDALQLVGFGRHAQVMDIEELTGLDAMWDKGTNLHHALLLANRFFRKHPNAQPVLLIVTDGEPTSHLEPNGEVYFEYPPHPLTVAYSVRELDNSGRLGAQTTFFRLGSDPGLARFIESMARRVDGRVVAPELDDLGAAVVGSYLGSRDPAGFGEYREWFGRSSWVD
;
A
#
# COMPACT_ATOMS: atom_id res chain seq x y z
N MET A 1 4.41 44.17 -16.96
CA MET A 1 5.10 42.94 -16.58
C MET A 1 4.84 42.72 -15.09
N PRO A 2 4.11 41.70 -14.65
CA PRO A 2 3.93 41.43 -13.25
C PRO A 2 5.16 40.65 -12.73
N SER A 3 5.72 41.16 -11.64
CA SER A 3 6.88 40.57 -10.92
C SER A 3 6.52 39.19 -10.39
N ARG A 4 7.25 38.17 -10.82
CA ARG A 4 7.21 36.83 -10.22
C ARG A 4 7.70 36.94 -8.78
N HIS A 5 6.79 36.76 -7.82
CA HIS A 5 7.16 36.53 -6.44
C HIS A 5 7.85 35.18 -6.33
N GLN A 6 9.19 35.18 -6.18
CA GLN A 6 9.91 33.99 -5.74
C GLN A 6 9.54 33.75 -4.27
N PRO A 7 9.10 32.52 -3.89
CA PRO A 7 8.87 32.20 -2.49
C PRO A 7 10.22 32.26 -1.75
N ARG A 8 10.29 33.11 -0.73
CA ARG A 8 11.46 33.18 0.15
C ARG A 8 11.43 31.97 1.07
N SER A 9 12.31 31.00 0.84
CA SER A 9 12.55 29.89 1.75
C SER A 9 13.17 30.43 3.05
N ARG A 10 12.56 30.11 4.20
CA ARG A 10 13.14 30.36 5.52
C ARG A 10 13.55 29.02 6.10
N TYR A 11 14.82 28.93 6.53
CA TYR A 11 15.28 27.82 7.34
C TYR A 11 14.73 28.01 8.77
N THR A 12 13.95 27.07 9.23
CA THR A 12 13.55 26.92 10.63
C THR A 12 14.14 25.62 11.18
N PRO A 13 14.40 25.50 12.48
CA PRO A 13 14.70 24.20 13.07
C PRO A 13 13.57 23.21 12.75
N TYR A 14 13.91 21.95 12.49
CA TYR A 14 12.93 20.91 12.28
C TYR A 14 12.16 20.67 13.58
N ASP A 15 10.86 20.87 13.55
CA ASP A 15 9.94 20.81 14.70
C ASP A 15 9.01 19.61 14.67
N GLY A 16 9.46 18.49 14.05
CA GLY A 16 8.66 17.26 13.93
C GLY A 16 7.67 17.25 12.78
N GLY A 17 7.74 18.20 11.84
CA GLY A 17 6.97 18.21 10.59
C GLY A 17 7.36 17.07 9.63
N PRO A 18 6.81 17.05 8.39
CA PRO A 18 7.17 16.03 7.40
C PRO A 18 8.67 16.05 7.14
N ASP A 19 9.30 14.87 7.20
CA ASP A 19 10.71 14.71 6.95
C ASP A 19 11.05 15.16 5.52
N PRO A 20 11.88 16.20 5.33
CA PRO A 20 12.20 16.69 4.00
C PRO A 20 13.07 15.72 3.17
N LEU A 21 13.66 14.71 3.81
CA LEU A 21 14.46 13.66 3.16
C LEU A 21 13.67 12.41 2.85
N ALA A 22 12.43 12.30 3.37
CA ALA A 22 11.57 11.17 3.04
C ALA A 22 11.19 11.19 1.55
N PRO A 23 11.21 10.05 0.86
CA PRO A 23 10.76 9.98 -0.52
C PRO A 23 9.32 10.51 -0.63
N PRO A 24 8.97 11.21 -1.73
CA PRO A 24 7.62 11.70 -1.92
C PRO A 24 6.64 10.52 -1.95
N VAL A 25 5.57 10.62 -1.16
CA VAL A 25 4.52 9.60 -1.12
C VAL A 25 3.71 9.66 -2.42
N ASP A 26 3.82 8.65 -3.27
CA ASP A 26 3.03 8.56 -4.50
C ASP A 26 1.70 7.84 -4.24
N ILE A 27 0.69 8.63 -3.86
CA ILE A 27 -0.69 8.14 -3.65
C ILE A 27 -1.28 7.57 -4.95
N SER A 28 -0.84 8.05 -6.12
CA SER A 28 -1.35 7.57 -7.42
C SER A 28 -0.91 6.14 -7.68
N GLU A 29 0.37 5.83 -7.47
CA GLU A 29 0.91 4.47 -7.58
C GLU A 29 0.20 3.51 -6.61
N ALA A 30 0.06 3.93 -5.35
CA ALA A 30 -0.64 3.12 -4.35
C ALA A 30 -2.10 2.87 -4.73
N LEU A 31 -2.80 3.89 -5.23
CA LEU A 31 -4.19 3.77 -5.65
C LEU A 31 -4.35 2.86 -6.87
N ASP A 32 -3.45 2.94 -7.83
CA ASP A 32 -3.47 2.08 -9.03
C ASP A 32 -3.26 0.60 -8.63
N ALA A 33 -2.29 0.31 -7.75
CA ALA A 33 -2.03 -1.04 -7.26
C ALA A 33 -3.21 -1.59 -6.42
N ILE A 34 -3.73 -0.79 -5.47
CA ILE A 34 -4.91 -1.16 -4.68
C ILE A 34 -6.13 -1.38 -5.60
N GLY A 35 -6.28 -0.53 -6.62
CA GLY A 35 -7.35 -0.67 -7.61
C GLY A 35 -7.27 -1.97 -8.40
N GLU A 36 -6.08 -2.42 -8.78
CA GLU A 36 -5.88 -3.71 -9.45
C GLU A 36 -6.27 -4.88 -8.55
N ASP A 37 -5.84 -4.88 -7.30
CA ASP A 37 -6.16 -5.92 -6.33
C ASP A 37 -7.67 -5.96 -6.02
N VAL A 38 -8.33 -4.80 -5.91
CA VAL A 38 -9.79 -4.72 -5.74
C VAL A 38 -10.52 -5.24 -6.98
N MET A 39 -10.04 -4.94 -8.18
CA MET A 39 -10.60 -5.51 -9.40
C MET A 39 -10.39 -7.02 -9.50
N ALA A 40 -9.30 -7.54 -8.90
CA ALA A 40 -9.08 -8.98 -8.77
C ALA A 40 -10.02 -9.67 -7.76
N GLY A 41 -10.80 -8.89 -6.98
CA GLY A 41 -11.78 -9.40 -6.02
C GLY A 41 -11.31 -9.35 -4.57
N TYR A 42 -10.18 -8.70 -4.26
CA TYR A 42 -9.78 -8.46 -2.87
C TYR A 42 -10.59 -7.30 -2.26
N SER A 43 -10.88 -7.39 -0.96
CA SER A 43 -11.44 -6.23 -0.26
C SER A 43 -10.44 -5.06 -0.28
N PRO A 44 -10.89 -3.80 -0.34
CA PRO A 44 -10.00 -2.63 -0.33
C PRO A 44 -9.04 -2.59 0.88
N GLU A 45 -9.48 -3.09 2.04
CA GLU A 45 -8.63 -3.23 3.23
C GLU A 45 -7.51 -4.24 3.03
N ARG A 46 -7.83 -5.38 2.44
CA ARG A 46 -6.84 -6.41 2.12
C ARG A 46 -5.87 -5.93 1.03
N ALA A 47 -6.39 -5.28 0.00
CA ALA A 47 -5.58 -4.70 -1.07
C ALA A 47 -4.62 -3.63 -0.55
N MET A 48 -5.09 -2.76 0.36
CA MET A 48 -4.25 -1.75 1.00
C MET A 48 -3.16 -2.39 1.87
N ARG A 49 -3.51 -3.37 2.71
CA ARG A 49 -2.52 -4.10 3.53
C ARG A 49 -1.49 -4.82 2.66
N GLU A 50 -1.93 -5.47 1.60
CA GLU A 50 -1.04 -6.18 0.69
C GLU A 50 -0.08 -5.21 -0.04
N PHE A 51 -0.56 -4.03 -0.43
CA PHE A 51 0.28 -2.98 -0.99
C PHE A 51 1.33 -2.49 0.03
N LEU A 52 0.92 -2.20 1.27
CA LEU A 52 1.84 -1.75 2.32
C LEU A 52 2.89 -2.82 2.67
N ARG A 53 2.52 -4.11 2.60
CA ARG A 53 3.45 -5.22 2.79
C ARG A 53 4.48 -5.32 1.67
N ARG A 54 4.04 -5.29 0.41
CA ARG A 54 4.94 -5.38 -0.76
C ARG A 54 5.75 -4.11 -0.98
N GLY A 55 5.18 -2.94 -0.67
CA GLY A 55 5.71 -1.64 -1.06
C GLY A 55 5.41 -1.31 -2.52
N GLY A 56 5.89 -0.13 -2.96
CA GLY A 56 5.82 0.36 -4.34
C GLY A 56 7.18 0.44 -5.01
N GLN A 57 7.23 1.05 -6.18
CA GLN A 57 8.51 1.28 -6.89
C GLN A 57 9.39 2.31 -6.16
N SER A 58 8.77 3.24 -5.44
CA SER A 58 9.43 4.33 -4.74
C SER A 58 9.58 4.09 -3.22
N SER A 59 8.95 3.06 -2.65
CA SER A 59 8.95 2.77 -1.21
C SER A 59 9.11 1.28 -0.95
N ARG A 60 9.97 0.94 0.03
CA ARG A 60 10.10 -0.44 0.51
C ARG A 60 8.88 -0.79 1.36
N GLY A 61 8.42 -2.04 1.27
CA GLY A 61 7.27 -2.53 2.03
C GLY A 61 7.67 -3.12 3.40
N LEU A 62 6.65 -3.45 4.20
CA LEU A 62 6.84 -4.09 5.51
C LEU A 62 7.58 -5.44 5.40
N ASP A 63 7.37 -6.20 4.31
CA ASP A 63 8.04 -7.50 4.10
C ASP A 63 9.56 -7.33 3.92
N ASP A 64 10.03 -6.19 3.38
CA ASP A 64 11.46 -5.89 3.31
C ASP A 64 12.05 -5.62 4.70
N LEU A 65 11.35 -4.83 5.50
CA LEU A 65 11.74 -4.55 6.88
C LEU A 65 11.75 -5.83 7.73
N ALA A 66 10.72 -6.66 7.62
CA ALA A 66 10.65 -7.95 8.31
C ALA A 66 11.79 -8.91 7.91
N ARG A 67 12.15 -8.92 6.62
CA ARG A 67 13.32 -9.70 6.16
C ARG A 67 14.63 -9.19 6.78
N ARG A 68 14.83 -7.87 6.83
CA ARG A 68 16.03 -7.28 7.46
C ARG A 68 16.12 -7.60 8.95
N ILE A 69 14.99 -7.60 9.66
CA ILE A 69 14.92 -8.05 11.06
C ILE A 69 15.36 -9.52 11.16
N ALA A 70 14.81 -10.39 10.32
CA ALA A 70 15.14 -11.81 10.34
C ALA A 70 16.63 -12.05 9.98
N GLU A 71 17.20 -11.28 9.09
CA GLU A 71 18.63 -11.32 8.74
C GLU A 71 19.50 -10.88 9.94
N LYS A 72 19.15 -9.77 10.58
CA LYS A 72 19.85 -9.26 11.76
C LYS A 72 19.81 -10.26 12.93
N ARG A 73 18.62 -10.84 13.18
CA ARG A 73 18.45 -11.89 14.20
C ARG A 73 19.36 -13.09 13.93
N ARG A 74 19.41 -13.56 12.68
CA ARG A 74 20.31 -14.66 12.29
C ARG A 74 21.79 -14.29 12.45
N GLU A 75 22.16 -13.06 12.07
CA GLU A 75 23.53 -12.59 12.23
C GLU A 75 23.95 -12.66 13.71
N LEU A 76 23.11 -12.19 14.64
CA LEU A 76 23.40 -12.22 16.08
C LEU A 76 23.56 -13.66 16.59
N THR A 77 22.65 -14.57 16.25
CA THR A 77 22.66 -15.95 16.75
C THR A 77 23.76 -16.81 16.12
N GLN A 78 24.11 -16.57 14.85
CA GLN A 78 25.13 -17.38 14.13
C GLN A 78 26.55 -16.85 14.30
N ARG A 79 26.71 -15.61 14.73
CA ARG A 79 28.03 -15.00 14.93
C ARG A 79 28.59 -15.28 16.31
N HIS A 80 27.75 -15.39 17.32
CA HIS A 80 28.12 -15.37 18.72
C HIS A 80 27.82 -16.70 19.42
N ASN A 81 28.58 -16.97 20.51
CA ASN A 81 28.28 -17.99 21.52
C ASN A 81 28.32 -17.34 22.91
N LEU A 82 27.86 -18.06 23.95
CA LEU A 82 27.69 -17.52 25.31
C LEU A 82 28.79 -17.98 26.30
N ASP A 83 29.95 -18.40 25.82
CA ASP A 83 31.02 -18.91 26.68
C ASP A 83 32.22 -17.94 26.83
N GLY A 84 32.06 -16.70 26.34
CA GLY A 84 33.15 -15.71 26.33
C GLY A 84 33.77 -15.48 27.71
N THR A 85 32.93 -15.27 28.75
CA THR A 85 33.43 -15.07 30.12
C THR A 85 34.18 -16.31 30.63
N LEU A 86 33.65 -17.52 30.37
CA LEU A 86 34.32 -18.78 30.78
C LEU A 86 35.65 -18.96 30.05
N GLN A 87 35.71 -18.58 28.78
CA GLN A 87 36.93 -18.65 27.99
C GLN A 87 37.97 -17.62 28.49
N GLU A 88 37.59 -16.39 28.77
CA GLU A 88 38.48 -15.36 29.31
C GLU A 88 39.04 -15.75 30.67
N VAL A 89 38.19 -16.31 31.56
CA VAL A 89 38.64 -16.84 32.85
C VAL A 89 39.64 -17.96 32.65
N ARG A 90 39.42 -18.88 31.71
CA ARG A 90 40.33 -20.00 31.41
C ARG A 90 41.67 -19.49 30.89
N GLU A 91 41.68 -18.52 29.97
CA GLU A 91 42.91 -17.94 29.45
C GLU A 91 43.72 -17.24 30.53
N LEU A 92 43.08 -16.48 31.43
CA LEU A 92 43.73 -15.84 32.58
C LEU A 92 44.29 -16.89 33.54
N LEU A 93 43.55 -17.97 33.82
CA LEU A 93 44.00 -19.05 34.69
C LEU A 93 45.22 -19.79 34.12
N ASP A 94 45.17 -20.13 32.83
CA ASP A 94 46.27 -20.81 32.13
C ASP A 94 47.52 -19.90 32.11
N HIS A 95 47.37 -18.60 31.92
CA HIS A 95 48.47 -17.64 31.97
C HIS A 95 49.05 -17.52 33.40
N ALA A 96 48.19 -17.48 34.42
CA ALA A 96 48.63 -17.44 35.82
C ALA A 96 49.42 -18.70 36.18
N VAL A 97 48.91 -19.88 35.83
CA VAL A 97 49.61 -21.18 36.07
C VAL A 97 50.92 -21.22 35.33
N LEU A 98 50.98 -20.75 34.07
CA LEU A 98 52.23 -20.73 33.28
C LEU A 98 53.24 -19.78 33.87
N SER A 99 52.83 -18.56 34.28
CA SER A 99 53.70 -17.56 34.92
C SER A 99 54.22 -18.03 36.25
N GLU A 100 53.40 -18.73 37.07
CA GLU A 100 53.82 -19.34 38.33
C GLU A 100 54.85 -20.43 38.09
N ARG A 101 54.61 -21.38 37.20
CA ARG A 101 55.59 -22.43 36.83
C ARG A 101 56.93 -21.83 36.33
N GLY A 102 56.83 -20.76 35.52
CA GLY A 102 58.01 -20.04 35.06
C GLY A 102 58.81 -19.39 36.22
N GLN A 103 58.15 -18.89 37.25
CA GLN A 103 58.76 -18.34 38.44
C GLN A 103 59.39 -19.43 39.33
N LEU A 104 58.64 -20.54 39.59
CA LEU A 104 59.14 -21.68 40.37
C LEU A 104 60.41 -22.29 39.75
N ALA A 105 60.49 -22.38 38.41
CA ALA A 105 61.67 -22.90 37.71
C ALA A 105 62.88 -21.96 37.80
N ARG A 106 62.67 -20.63 37.99
CA ARG A 106 63.76 -19.63 38.06
C ARG A 106 64.22 -19.29 39.49
N ASP A 107 63.39 -19.61 40.49
CA ASP A 107 63.64 -19.27 41.87
C ASP A 107 64.68 -20.22 42.46
N ILE A 108 65.90 -19.71 42.63
CA ILE A 108 67.07 -20.46 43.15
C ILE A 108 67.02 -20.59 44.69
N ASP A 109 66.31 -19.69 45.35
CA ASP A 109 66.19 -19.60 46.78
C ASP A 109 65.05 -20.49 47.35
N LEU A 110 64.23 -21.08 46.51
CA LEU A 110 63.10 -21.93 46.88
C LEU A 110 63.60 -23.33 47.20
N ASP A 111 63.21 -23.88 48.39
CA ASP A 111 63.51 -25.24 48.78
C ASP A 111 62.91 -26.23 47.77
N ASP A 112 63.68 -27.33 47.46
CA ASP A 112 63.25 -28.30 46.48
C ASP A 112 61.94 -29.05 46.90
N GLY A 113 61.70 -29.22 48.20
CA GLY A 113 60.49 -29.78 48.74
C GLY A 113 59.27 -28.88 48.53
N ASP A 114 59.40 -27.56 48.78
CA ASP A 114 58.37 -26.59 48.57
C ASP A 114 58.06 -26.40 47.07
N ARG A 115 59.12 -26.43 46.23
CA ARG A 115 58.97 -26.45 44.78
C ARG A 115 58.12 -27.63 44.30
N ALA A 116 58.53 -28.85 44.71
CA ALA A 116 57.85 -30.06 44.30
C ALA A 116 56.37 -30.07 44.75
N LEU A 117 56.10 -29.59 45.98
CA LEU A 117 54.74 -29.51 46.50
C LEU A 117 53.86 -28.55 45.65
N ARG A 118 54.40 -27.40 45.30
CA ARG A 118 53.70 -26.35 44.47
C ARG A 118 53.47 -26.86 43.06
N GLU A 119 54.48 -27.46 42.42
CA GLU A 119 54.31 -28.09 41.10
C GLU A 119 53.30 -29.18 41.12
N LEU A 120 53.26 -30.06 42.16
CA LEU A 120 52.29 -31.11 42.35
C LEU A 120 50.87 -30.51 42.46
N THR A 121 50.68 -29.38 43.16
CA THR A 121 49.41 -28.72 43.27
C THR A 121 48.94 -28.21 41.89
N LEU A 122 49.83 -27.57 41.12
CA LEU A 122 49.52 -27.08 39.77
C LEU A 122 49.31 -28.21 38.74
N ASP A 123 49.95 -29.38 38.93
CA ASP A 123 49.75 -30.55 38.04
C ASP A 123 48.47 -31.30 38.31
N ASN A 124 47.93 -31.23 39.52
CA ASN A 124 46.70 -31.90 39.94
C ASN A 124 45.45 -30.99 39.87
N LEU A 125 45.54 -29.84 39.23
CA LEU A 125 44.36 -28.94 39.08
C LEU A 125 43.23 -29.66 38.39
N PRO A 126 41.99 -29.47 38.87
CA PRO A 126 40.81 -30.02 38.23
C PRO A 126 40.64 -29.54 36.79
N GLN A 127 40.02 -30.32 35.94
CA GLN A 127 39.72 -29.93 34.55
C GLN A 127 38.66 -28.83 34.46
N SER A 128 37.76 -28.74 35.47
CA SER A 128 36.80 -27.64 35.56
C SER A 128 37.51 -26.37 35.98
N THR A 129 37.35 -25.30 35.18
CA THR A 129 37.93 -23.96 35.45
C THR A 129 37.48 -23.44 36.81
N ALA A 130 36.23 -23.64 37.18
CA ALA A 130 35.67 -23.22 38.46
C ALA A 130 36.30 -23.93 39.63
N ALA A 131 36.49 -25.26 39.54
CA ALA A 131 37.13 -26.04 40.59
C ALA A 131 38.63 -25.68 40.72
N ALA A 132 39.32 -25.42 39.61
CA ALA A 132 40.72 -25.00 39.61
C ALA A 132 40.89 -23.62 40.24
N VAL A 133 40.01 -22.63 39.89
CA VAL A 133 40.01 -21.28 40.52
C VAL A 133 39.74 -21.41 42.03
N SER A 134 38.79 -22.25 42.44
CA SER A 134 38.47 -22.46 43.85
C SER A 134 39.65 -23.10 44.63
N GLU A 135 40.33 -24.08 44.05
CA GLU A 135 41.48 -24.75 44.67
C GLU A 135 42.64 -23.77 44.83
N LEU A 136 42.89 -22.89 43.85
CA LEU A 136 43.91 -21.87 43.88
C LEU A 136 43.57 -20.65 44.76
N SER A 137 42.37 -20.61 45.35
CA SER A 137 41.95 -19.51 46.23
C SER A 137 42.83 -19.35 47.48
N SER A 138 43.40 -20.46 47.98
CA SER A 138 44.31 -20.51 49.14
C SER A 138 45.78 -20.67 48.72
N TYR A 139 46.11 -20.69 47.43
CA TYR A 139 47.45 -20.85 46.92
C TYR A 139 48.29 -19.62 47.13
N ASP A 140 49.52 -19.78 47.72
CA ASP A 140 50.48 -18.68 47.93
C ASP A 140 51.33 -18.47 46.68
N TRP A 141 50.93 -17.57 45.81
CA TRP A 141 51.55 -17.25 44.52
C TRP A 141 52.99 -16.68 44.74
N LYS A 142 53.96 -17.27 44.07
CA LYS A 142 55.35 -16.73 44.03
C LYS A 142 55.56 -15.76 42.88
N SER A 143 54.90 -15.96 41.78
CA SER A 143 54.89 -15.02 40.70
C SER A 143 53.94 -13.84 41.00
N ARG A 144 54.44 -12.61 40.89
CA ARG A 144 53.61 -11.45 41.02
C ARG A 144 52.60 -11.36 39.90
N GLU A 145 53.03 -11.72 38.68
CA GLU A 145 52.18 -11.72 37.47
C GLU A 145 51.05 -12.76 37.62
N ALA A 146 51.37 -13.95 38.08
CA ALA A 146 50.36 -14.98 38.32
C ALA A 146 49.31 -14.54 39.37
N ARG A 147 49.74 -13.88 40.42
CA ARG A 147 48.85 -13.31 41.44
C ARG A 147 47.94 -12.24 40.85
N GLU A 148 48.51 -11.32 40.04
CA GLU A 148 47.75 -10.25 39.37
C GLU A 148 46.71 -10.84 38.43
N ASP A 149 47.04 -11.88 37.66
CA ASP A 149 46.07 -12.56 36.78
C ASP A 149 44.95 -13.28 37.55
N TYR A 150 45.30 -13.93 38.67
CA TYR A 150 44.30 -14.58 39.53
C TYR A 150 43.35 -13.57 40.20
N GLU A 151 43.85 -12.43 40.64
CA GLU A 151 43.02 -11.34 41.17
C GLU A 151 42.14 -10.71 40.04
N ARG A 152 42.65 -10.65 38.79
CA ARG A 152 41.86 -10.21 37.62
C ARG A 152 40.70 -11.16 37.35
N ILE A 153 40.85 -12.47 37.55
CA ILE A 153 39.74 -13.41 37.40
C ILE A 153 38.58 -13.08 38.35
N LYS A 154 38.90 -12.81 39.62
CA LYS A 154 37.86 -12.44 40.60
C LYS A 154 37.18 -11.12 40.26
N ASP A 155 37.98 -10.14 39.84
CA ASP A 155 37.49 -8.82 39.45
C ASP A 155 36.63 -8.87 38.18
N LEU A 156 37.04 -9.62 37.17
CA LEU A 156 36.30 -9.87 35.94
C LEU A 156 34.90 -10.47 36.21
N LEU A 157 34.83 -11.53 36.99
CA LEU A 157 33.56 -12.19 37.33
C LEU A 157 32.61 -11.23 38.06
N GLY A 158 33.13 -10.41 38.98
CA GLY A 158 32.35 -9.39 39.67
C GLY A 158 31.78 -8.34 38.74
N ARG A 159 32.62 -7.83 37.85
CA ARG A 159 32.19 -6.83 36.85
C ARG A 159 31.19 -7.36 35.85
N GLU A 160 31.42 -8.56 35.34
CA GLU A 160 30.51 -9.22 34.40
C GLU A 160 29.12 -9.50 35.00
N LEU A 161 29.02 -9.92 36.25
CA LEU A 161 27.74 -10.13 36.93
C LEU A 161 26.99 -8.82 37.23
N LEU A 162 27.70 -7.72 37.51
CA LEU A 162 27.10 -6.42 37.66
C LEU A 162 26.70 -5.86 36.31
N ASP A 163 27.52 -6.00 35.26
CA ASP A 163 27.22 -5.56 33.92
C ASP A 163 26.00 -6.27 33.32
N GLN A 164 25.80 -7.52 33.68
CA GLN A 164 24.61 -8.29 33.34
C GLN A 164 23.31 -7.61 33.82
N ARG A 165 23.32 -6.93 34.97
CA ARG A 165 22.18 -6.23 35.57
C ARG A 165 22.15 -4.73 35.22
N PHE A 166 23.32 -4.10 35.13
CA PHE A 166 23.49 -2.66 34.89
C PHE A 166 24.43 -2.43 33.71
N ALA A 167 23.90 -1.93 32.59
CA ALA A 167 24.67 -1.78 31.38
C ALA A 167 25.88 -0.83 31.57
N GLY A 168 27.04 -1.22 31.03
CA GLY A 168 28.27 -0.42 31.10
C GLY A 168 29.01 -0.53 32.43
N MET A 169 28.54 -1.37 33.38
CA MET A 169 29.18 -1.50 34.68
C MET A 169 30.55 -2.18 34.59
N LYS A 170 30.76 -3.06 33.61
CA LYS A 170 32.05 -3.69 33.33
C LYS A 170 33.15 -2.66 33.08
N GLU A 171 32.89 -1.66 32.24
CA GLU A 171 33.82 -0.58 31.93
C GLU A 171 33.96 0.41 33.07
N ALA A 172 32.83 0.77 33.71
CA ALA A 172 32.84 1.72 34.83
C ALA A 172 33.66 1.22 36.04
N LEU A 173 33.70 -0.10 36.27
CA LEU A 173 34.40 -0.71 37.37
C LEU A 173 35.79 -1.28 36.99
N GLU A 174 36.31 -1.02 35.81
CA GLU A 174 37.60 -1.53 35.35
C GLU A 174 38.79 -1.15 36.29
N ASN A 175 38.70 0.07 36.90
CA ASN A 175 39.70 0.54 37.87
C ASN A 175 39.05 0.93 39.21
N ALA A 176 37.97 0.18 39.60
CA ALA A 176 37.19 0.51 40.78
C ALA A 176 37.98 0.34 42.07
N THR A 177 37.82 1.33 42.94
CA THR A 177 38.32 1.30 44.31
C THR A 177 37.36 0.60 45.26
N ASP A 178 37.82 0.31 46.53
CA ASP A 178 36.93 -0.22 47.56
C ASP A 178 35.75 0.74 47.88
N ALA A 179 35.96 2.04 47.65
CA ALA A 179 34.88 3.04 47.78
C ALA A 179 33.82 2.90 46.70
N ASP A 180 34.21 2.62 45.45
CA ASP A 180 33.29 2.41 44.34
C ASP A 180 32.46 1.14 44.52
N ARG A 181 33.11 0.07 45.05
CA ARG A 181 32.38 -1.16 45.40
C ARG A 181 31.38 -0.96 46.54
N ALA A 182 31.71 -0.14 47.54
CA ALA A 182 30.80 0.22 48.62
C ALA A 182 29.62 1.04 48.08
N ALA A 183 29.84 1.97 47.11
CA ALA A 183 28.78 2.74 46.48
C ALA A 183 27.78 1.86 45.69
N VAL A 184 28.28 0.81 44.99
CA VAL A 184 27.42 -0.16 44.30
C VAL A 184 26.55 -0.96 45.29
N ASN A 185 27.13 -1.39 46.44
CA ASN A 185 26.37 -2.08 47.49
C ASN A 185 25.29 -1.18 48.11
N GLU A 186 25.61 0.10 48.33
CA GLU A 186 24.66 1.08 48.83
C GLU A 186 23.51 1.29 47.80
N MET A 187 23.85 1.47 46.54
CA MET A 187 22.87 1.60 45.46
C MET A 187 21.93 0.39 45.39
N LEU A 188 22.45 -0.85 45.45
CA LEU A 188 21.63 -2.07 45.43
C LEU A 188 20.70 -2.15 46.63
N THR A 189 21.16 -1.72 47.81
CA THR A 189 20.35 -1.69 49.02
C THR A 189 19.19 -0.73 48.90
N ASP A 190 19.49 0.51 48.52
CA ASP A 190 18.51 1.56 48.33
C ASP A 190 17.50 1.20 47.21
N LEU A 191 17.98 0.60 46.12
CA LEU A 191 17.14 0.12 45.04
C LEU A 191 16.17 -0.97 45.51
N ASN A 192 16.65 -1.99 46.23
CA ASN A 192 15.80 -3.05 46.77
C ASN A 192 14.74 -2.52 47.75
N GLU A 193 15.09 -1.49 48.51
CA GLU A 193 14.14 -0.81 49.42
C GLU A 193 13.08 -0.06 48.64
N LEU A 194 13.46 0.70 47.60
CA LEU A 194 12.53 1.41 46.70
C LEU A 194 11.55 0.43 46.02
N LEU A 195 12.07 -0.66 45.42
CA LEU A 195 11.24 -1.67 44.77
C LEU A 195 10.27 -2.37 45.74
N SER A 196 10.74 -2.66 46.96
CA SER A 196 9.89 -3.27 47.98
C SER A 196 8.80 -2.30 48.49
N SER A 197 9.07 -0.99 48.57
CA SER A 197 8.11 0.05 48.88
C SER A 197 7.09 0.19 47.77
N HIS A 198 7.52 0.21 46.54
CA HIS A 198 6.65 0.24 45.37
C HIS A 198 5.71 -0.98 45.30
N GLN A 199 6.19 -2.18 45.61
CA GLN A 199 5.35 -3.38 45.69
C GLN A 199 4.24 -3.28 46.76
N ARG A 200 4.50 -2.56 47.86
CA ARG A 200 3.51 -2.27 48.89
C ARG A 200 2.62 -1.09 48.59
N GLY A 201 2.92 -0.31 47.55
CA GLY A 201 2.20 0.94 47.23
C GLY A 201 2.46 2.08 48.20
N GLU A 202 3.64 2.10 48.84
CA GLU A 202 4.05 3.06 49.86
C GLU A 202 5.04 4.12 49.30
N ASP A 203 5.57 3.92 48.08
CA ASP A 203 6.52 4.81 47.42
C ASP A 203 5.86 6.10 46.89
N THR A 204 6.66 7.14 46.83
CA THR A 204 6.27 8.44 46.26
C THR A 204 7.25 8.83 45.13
N GLN A 205 6.84 9.75 44.26
CA GLN A 205 7.74 10.33 43.26
C GLN A 205 8.98 10.99 43.90
N GLN A 206 8.84 11.49 45.15
CA GLN A 206 9.94 12.10 45.87
C GLN A 206 10.98 11.05 46.28
N ASP A 207 10.56 9.85 46.69
CA ASP A 207 11.49 8.76 47.03
C ASP A 207 12.30 8.32 45.80
N PHE A 208 11.66 8.30 44.64
CA PHE A 208 12.34 8.05 43.38
C PHE A 208 13.32 9.19 43.00
N ASP A 209 12.88 10.45 43.13
CA ASP A 209 13.74 11.60 42.83
C ASP A 209 14.98 11.64 43.76
N ASP A 210 14.79 11.30 45.04
CA ASP A 210 15.90 11.23 46.02
C ASP A 210 16.84 10.05 45.67
N PHE A 211 16.32 8.91 45.25
CA PHE A 211 17.12 7.78 44.76
C PHE A 211 17.92 8.15 43.53
N MET A 212 17.30 8.76 42.53
CA MET A 212 18.00 9.18 41.28
C MET A 212 19.00 10.30 41.53
N ALA A 213 18.74 11.20 42.48
CA ALA A 213 19.71 12.24 42.85
C ALA A 213 20.99 11.65 43.47
N LYS A 214 20.88 10.50 44.15
CA LYS A 214 22.01 9.84 44.80
C LYS A 214 22.70 8.83 43.88
N HIS A 215 21.98 8.11 43.05
CA HIS A 215 22.43 6.94 42.30
C HIS A 215 22.25 7.06 40.78
N GLY A 216 21.80 8.19 40.26
CA GLY A 216 21.49 8.39 38.85
C GLY A 216 22.60 8.05 37.85
N ASP A 217 23.87 8.21 38.29
CA ASP A 217 25.02 7.87 37.45
C ASP A 217 25.09 6.38 37.04
N PHE A 218 24.41 5.50 37.79
CA PHE A 218 24.31 4.06 37.48
C PHE A 218 23.20 3.75 36.45
N PHE A 219 22.37 4.73 36.10
CA PHE A 219 21.21 4.57 35.20
C PHE A 219 21.30 5.53 34.01
N PRO A 220 22.10 5.22 32.99
CA PRO A 220 22.31 6.10 31.84
C PRO A 220 21.05 6.35 31.01
N GLU A 221 20.04 5.50 31.12
CA GLU A 221 18.73 5.59 30.46
C GLU A 221 17.87 6.72 31.04
N ASN A 222 18.23 7.24 32.22
CA ASN A 222 17.60 8.36 32.90
C ASN A 222 16.05 8.26 33.01
N PRO A 223 15.54 7.21 33.65
CA PRO A 223 14.10 7.00 33.82
C PRO A 223 13.46 8.18 34.54
N GLN A 224 12.21 8.50 34.23
CA GLN A 224 11.52 9.67 34.79
C GLN A 224 10.64 9.32 36.00
N ASN A 225 10.40 8.04 36.23
CA ASN A 225 9.58 7.53 37.34
C ASN A 225 9.97 6.09 37.69
N VAL A 226 9.44 5.60 38.81
CA VAL A 226 9.73 4.24 39.29
C VAL A 226 9.30 3.16 38.30
N ASP A 227 8.16 3.34 37.62
CA ASP A 227 7.67 2.36 36.66
C ASP A 227 8.61 2.20 35.47
N GLU A 228 9.11 3.31 34.90
CA GLU A 228 10.10 3.25 33.81
C GLU A 228 11.41 2.58 34.26
N LEU A 229 11.85 2.86 35.49
CA LEU A 229 13.04 2.19 36.07
C LEU A 229 12.79 0.68 36.20
N ILE A 230 11.64 0.29 36.74
CA ILE A 230 11.25 -1.13 36.88
C ILE A 230 11.17 -1.82 35.52
N ASP A 231 10.57 -1.18 34.53
CA ASP A 231 10.41 -1.73 33.18
C ASP A 231 11.77 -1.99 32.54
N ALA A 232 12.68 -1.01 32.55
CA ALA A 232 14.03 -1.14 32.00
C ALA A 232 14.83 -2.24 32.71
N MET A 233 14.77 -2.26 34.05
CA MET A 233 15.48 -3.25 34.85
C MET A 233 14.91 -4.66 34.70
N ALA A 234 13.59 -4.81 34.64
CA ALA A 234 12.94 -6.11 34.47
C ALA A 234 13.23 -6.70 33.08
N GLN A 235 13.22 -5.88 32.02
CA GLN A 235 13.60 -6.32 30.68
C GLN A 235 15.03 -6.85 30.65
N ARG A 236 15.96 -6.12 31.27
CA ARG A 236 17.35 -6.53 31.33
C ARG A 236 17.59 -7.75 32.22
N ALA A 237 16.92 -7.85 33.36
CA ALA A 237 16.99 -9.00 34.24
C ALA A 237 16.37 -10.26 33.59
N ALA A 238 15.25 -10.11 32.86
CA ALA A 238 14.66 -11.20 32.08
C ALA A 238 15.61 -11.64 30.95
N ALA A 239 16.27 -10.73 30.26
CA ALA A 239 17.28 -11.04 29.24
C ALA A 239 18.48 -11.78 29.86
N ALA A 240 18.93 -11.35 31.05
CA ALA A 240 19.98 -12.02 31.79
C ALA A 240 19.57 -13.48 32.19
N GLN A 241 18.33 -13.68 32.62
CA GLN A 241 17.80 -15.01 32.92
C GLN A 241 17.70 -15.88 31.66
N ARG A 242 17.24 -15.32 30.54
CA ARG A 242 17.21 -16.03 29.25
C ARG A 242 18.61 -16.38 28.76
N MET A 243 19.59 -15.51 28.98
CA MET A 243 20.99 -15.84 28.68
C MET A 243 21.45 -17.08 29.46
N LEU A 244 21.20 -17.13 30.77
CA LEU A 244 21.53 -18.29 31.58
C LEU A 244 20.77 -19.56 31.14
N ASN A 245 19.51 -19.42 30.73
CA ASN A 245 18.70 -20.50 30.17
C ASN A 245 19.24 -21.01 28.83
N SER A 246 19.86 -20.13 28.04
CA SER A 246 20.42 -20.42 26.71
C SER A 246 21.78 -21.16 26.80
N MET A 247 22.46 -21.07 27.95
CA MET A 247 23.69 -21.81 28.20
C MET A 247 23.41 -23.30 28.42
N SER A 248 24.38 -24.16 28.10
CA SER A 248 24.34 -25.56 28.49
C SER A 248 24.30 -25.73 30.02
N ALA A 249 23.79 -26.86 30.50
CA ALA A 249 23.76 -27.14 31.93
C ALA A 249 25.16 -27.15 32.57
N GLU A 250 26.16 -27.55 31.80
CA GLU A 250 27.57 -27.58 32.23
C GLU A 250 28.14 -26.17 32.34
N GLN A 251 27.98 -25.34 31.32
CA GLN A 251 28.42 -23.93 31.32
C GLN A 251 27.77 -23.14 32.46
N ARG A 252 26.47 -23.33 32.68
CA ARG A 252 25.72 -22.66 33.75
C ARG A 252 26.22 -23.11 35.14
N ALA A 253 26.47 -24.40 35.35
CA ALA A 253 26.99 -24.93 36.60
C ALA A 253 28.40 -24.41 36.88
N GLU A 254 29.25 -24.34 35.84
CA GLU A 254 30.61 -23.83 35.94
C GLU A 254 30.62 -22.34 36.29
N LEU A 255 29.79 -21.53 35.60
CA LEU A 255 29.63 -20.10 35.87
C LEU A 255 29.13 -19.81 37.28
N MET A 256 28.10 -20.56 37.75
CA MET A 256 27.57 -20.40 39.10
C MET A 256 28.62 -20.78 40.18
N SER A 257 29.42 -21.83 39.92
CA SER A 257 30.49 -22.23 40.83
C SER A 257 31.61 -21.16 40.87
N LEU A 258 31.98 -20.60 39.73
CA LEU A 258 32.91 -19.46 39.64
C LEU A 258 32.41 -18.26 40.41
N ALA A 259 31.13 -17.88 40.20
CA ALA A 259 30.49 -16.73 40.86
C ALA A 259 30.53 -16.91 42.41
N GLN A 260 30.22 -18.08 42.90
CA GLN A 260 30.28 -18.38 44.36
C GLN A 260 31.68 -18.28 44.92
N GLY A 261 32.70 -18.71 44.16
CA GLY A 261 34.11 -18.66 44.58
C GLY A 261 34.75 -17.29 44.47
N ALA A 262 34.33 -16.49 43.53
CA ALA A 262 34.94 -15.15 43.24
C ALA A 262 34.42 -14.03 44.14
N PHE A 263 33.11 -14.08 44.48
CA PHE A 263 32.54 -13.07 45.39
C PHE A 263 32.85 -13.44 46.84
N GLY A 264 33.83 -12.83 47.40
CA GLY A 264 34.10 -12.87 48.85
C GLY A 264 33.01 -12.25 49.72
N SER A 265 31.93 -11.76 49.15
CA SER A 265 30.79 -11.12 49.83
C SER A 265 29.48 -11.80 49.52
N PRO A 266 29.00 -12.70 50.42
CA PRO A 266 27.68 -13.34 50.33
C PRO A 266 26.52 -12.29 50.27
N GLU A 267 26.80 -11.09 50.79
CA GLU A 267 25.82 -9.99 50.86
C GLU A 267 25.44 -9.48 49.49
N LEU A 268 26.40 -9.27 48.59
CA LEU A 268 26.15 -8.79 47.21
C LEU A 268 25.28 -9.81 46.42
N MET A 269 25.59 -11.09 46.56
CA MET A 269 24.81 -12.14 45.90
C MET A 269 23.38 -12.20 46.43
N ALA A 270 23.18 -12.00 47.72
CA ALA A 270 21.87 -11.95 48.34
C ALA A 270 21.05 -10.74 47.84
N GLN A 271 21.68 -9.59 47.69
CA GLN A 271 21.04 -8.39 47.18
C GLN A 271 20.66 -8.51 45.69
N LEU A 272 21.50 -9.08 44.84
CA LEU A 272 21.20 -9.39 43.44
C LEU A 272 20.05 -10.39 43.33
N ALA A 273 20.04 -11.44 44.13
CA ALA A 273 18.94 -12.41 44.16
C ALA A 273 17.61 -11.76 44.61
N GLN A 274 17.67 -10.85 45.58
CA GLN A 274 16.49 -10.09 46.03
C GLN A 274 16.00 -9.13 44.95
N LEU A 275 16.91 -8.48 44.23
CA LEU A 275 16.58 -7.61 43.08
C LEU A 275 15.83 -8.40 42.00
N ASP A 276 16.37 -9.54 41.60
CA ASP A 276 15.74 -10.43 40.59
C ASP A 276 14.33 -10.88 41.05
N ALA A 277 14.17 -11.24 42.32
CA ALA A 277 12.86 -11.65 42.89
C ALA A 277 11.86 -10.49 42.90
N ASN A 278 12.30 -9.27 43.27
CA ASN A 278 11.45 -8.08 43.26
C ASN A 278 11.00 -7.74 41.84
N LEU A 279 11.89 -7.72 40.87
CA LEU A 279 11.60 -7.43 39.46
C LEU A 279 10.65 -8.46 38.86
N GLN A 280 10.87 -9.75 39.12
CA GLN A 280 9.98 -10.81 38.65
C GLN A 280 8.58 -10.70 39.25
N ALA A 281 8.46 -10.29 40.52
CA ALA A 281 7.17 -10.09 41.17
C ALA A 281 6.44 -8.86 40.61
N LEU A 282 7.15 -7.79 40.30
CA LEU A 282 6.60 -6.53 39.77
C LEU A 282 6.26 -6.61 38.28
N ARG A 283 7.00 -7.39 37.50
CA ARG A 283 6.79 -7.56 36.04
C ARG A 283 6.75 -9.05 35.65
N PRO A 284 5.71 -9.79 36.07
CA PRO A 284 5.58 -11.23 35.75
C PRO A 284 5.27 -11.48 34.27
N GLY A 285 4.92 -10.45 33.49
CA GLY A 285 4.62 -10.52 32.07
C GLY A 285 5.84 -10.58 31.17
N GLU A 286 7.05 -10.29 31.69
CA GLU A 286 8.30 -10.43 30.94
C GLU A 286 8.63 -11.90 30.69
N ASP A 287 9.41 -12.16 29.62
CA ASP A 287 9.82 -13.54 29.31
C ASP A 287 11.02 -13.98 30.16
N TRP A 288 10.72 -14.50 31.36
CA TRP A 288 11.73 -15.03 32.28
C TRP A 288 12.18 -16.46 31.96
N SER A 289 11.47 -17.17 31.08
CA SER A 289 11.69 -18.61 30.84
C SER A 289 12.28 -18.95 29.48
N GLY A 290 12.28 -18.01 28.57
CA GLY A 290 12.80 -18.18 27.20
C GLY A 290 14.25 -18.60 27.14
N SER A 291 14.66 -19.13 26.00
CA SER A 291 16.05 -19.47 25.68
C SER A 291 16.28 -19.32 24.17
N GLU A 292 17.46 -18.92 23.77
CA GLU A 292 17.87 -18.78 22.37
C GLU A 292 19.10 -19.62 22.06
N GLY A 293 19.20 -20.14 20.85
CA GLY A 293 20.37 -20.90 20.39
C GLY A 293 21.42 -19.98 19.81
N PHE A 294 22.63 -20.07 20.28
CA PHE A 294 23.81 -19.35 19.77
C PHE A 294 24.85 -20.39 19.30
N ASP A 295 25.09 -20.42 18.00
CA ASP A 295 25.95 -21.44 17.36
C ASP A 295 27.24 -20.85 16.76
N GLY A 296 27.58 -19.60 17.10
CA GLY A 296 28.71 -18.88 16.54
C GLY A 296 30.06 -19.18 17.19
N GLU A 297 31.13 -18.57 16.67
CA GLU A 297 32.49 -18.73 17.16
C GLU A 297 32.95 -17.64 18.12
N GLN A 298 32.27 -16.46 18.11
CA GLN A 298 32.68 -15.31 18.95
C GLN A 298 32.01 -15.40 20.33
N GLY A 299 32.80 -15.60 21.37
CA GLY A 299 32.34 -15.63 22.75
C GLY A 299 31.85 -14.27 23.21
N LEU A 300 30.62 -14.19 23.76
CA LEU A 300 30.09 -13.01 24.45
C LEU A 300 30.31 -13.16 25.96
N GLY A 301 30.66 -12.04 26.60
CA GLY A 301 30.63 -11.92 28.07
C GLY A 301 29.19 -11.95 28.60
N LEU A 302 29.02 -11.96 29.93
CA LEU A 302 27.69 -12.00 30.55
C LEU A 302 26.89 -10.73 30.26
N GLY A 303 27.51 -9.57 30.32
CA GLY A 303 26.90 -8.31 30.00
C GLY A 303 26.52 -8.18 28.52
N ASP A 304 27.47 -8.47 27.63
CA ASP A 304 27.28 -8.44 26.18
C ASP A 304 26.24 -9.45 25.72
N GLY A 305 26.27 -10.67 26.29
CA GLY A 305 25.28 -11.73 26.00
C GLY A 305 23.86 -11.33 26.43
N THR A 306 23.74 -10.64 27.57
CA THR A 306 22.46 -10.08 28.02
C THR A 306 21.97 -9.02 27.05
N GLY A 307 22.86 -8.09 26.61
CA GLY A 307 22.55 -7.12 25.59
C GLY A 307 22.08 -7.75 24.28
N ALA A 308 22.79 -8.78 23.80
CA ALA A 308 22.40 -9.50 22.58
C ALA A 308 20.99 -10.14 22.70
N LEU A 309 20.64 -10.66 23.88
CA LEU A 309 19.29 -11.22 24.11
C LEU A 309 18.21 -10.15 24.25
N GLN A 310 18.57 -8.96 24.71
CA GLN A 310 17.69 -7.80 24.69
C GLN A 310 17.43 -7.34 23.26
N ASP A 311 18.50 -7.23 22.45
CA ASP A 311 18.37 -6.91 21.02
C ASP A 311 17.50 -7.95 20.27
N LEU A 312 17.63 -9.24 20.57
CA LEU A 312 16.80 -10.29 20.00
C LEU A 312 15.32 -10.11 20.40
N ALA A 313 15.04 -9.78 21.65
CA ALA A 313 13.68 -9.49 22.11
C ALA A 313 13.08 -8.26 21.41
N ASP A 314 13.86 -7.20 21.26
CA ASP A 314 13.43 -6.00 20.51
C ASP A 314 13.17 -6.31 19.04
N LEU A 315 14.01 -7.14 18.41
CA LEU A 315 13.79 -7.61 17.03
C LEU A 315 12.53 -8.46 16.90
N ASP A 316 12.25 -9.33 17.87
CA ASP A 316 11.03 -10.16 17.88
C ASP A 316 9.78 -9.29 18.07
N ALA A 317 9.81 -8.31 19.00
CA ALA A 317 8.72 -7.36 19.19
C ALA A 317 8.46 -6.50 17.92
N LEU A 318 9.53 -6.04 17.25
CA LEU A 318 9.43 -5.34 15.97
C LEU A 318 8.88 -6.23 14.85
N ALA A 319 9.28 -7.51 14.81
CA ALA A 319 8.74 -8.47 13.83
C ALA A 319 7.23 -8.66 14.02
N ASP A 320 6.77 -8.77 15.27
CA ASP A 320 5.34 -8.87 15.59
C ASP A 320 4.57 -7.62 15.19
N GLN A 321 5.09 -6.42 15.47
CA GLN A 321 4.50 -5.15 15.05
C GLN A 321 4.42 -5.03 13.51
N LEU A 322 5.49 -5.43 12.79
CA LEU A 322 5.52 -5.41 11.33
C LEU A 322 4.61 -6.46 10.70
N SER A 323 4.35 -7.58 11.36
CA SER A 323 3.47 -8.64 10.86
C SER A 323 2.03 -8.18 10.68
N GLN A 324 1.59 -7.16 11.43
CA GLN A 324 0.22 -6.61 11.41
C GLN A 324 -0.85 -7.71 11.51
N SER A 325 -0.56 -8.78 12.27
CA SER A 325 -1.37 -10.00 12.30
C SER A 325 -2.52 -9.95 13.30
N TYR A 326 -2.58 -8.95 14.18
CA TYR A 326 -3.61 -8.78 15.19
C TYR A 326 -4.73 -7.83 14.74
N ASP A 327 -5.94 -8.04 15.28
CA ASP A 327 -7.11 -7.21 14.95
C ASP A 327 -6.91 -5.77 15.42
N GLY A 328 -7.04 -4.82 14.50
CA GLY A 328 -6.86 -3.39 14.78
C GLY A 328 -5.43 -2.88 14.65
N ALA A 329 -4.49 -3.73 14.22
CA ALA A 329 -3.10 -3.34 13.96
C ALA A 329 -3.01 -2.11 13.04
N ARG A 330 -2.16 -1.17 13.43
CA ARG A 330 -1.86 0.06 12.67
C ARG A 330 -0.37 0.19 12.48
N LEU A 331 0.01 0.81 11.39
CA LEU A 331 1.43 1.15 11.19
C LEU A 331 1.94 2.15 12.23
N ASP A 332 1.05 2.94 12.86
CA ASP A 332 1.41 3.86 13.94
C ASP A 332 1.86 3.11 15.22
N ASP A 333 1.56 1.82 15.35
CA ASP A 333 1.97 0.98 16.49
C ASP A 333 3.45 0.55 16.39
N ILE A 334 4.11 0.77 15.24
CA ILE A 334 5.52 0.42 15.03
C ILE A 334 6.42 1.40 15.78
N ASP A 335 7.27 0.87 16.64
CA ASP A 335 8.28 1.64 17.37
C ASP A 335 9.42 2.05 16.42
N LEU A 336 9.35 3.30 15.94
CA LEU A 336 10.33 3.84 14.98
C LEU A 336 11.69 4.06 15.61
N ASP A 337 11.78 4.31 16.91
CA ASP A 337 13.02 4.56 17.60
C ASP A 337 13.79 3.25 17.78
N LYS A 338 13.12 2.19 18.22
CA LYS A 338 13.69 0.83 18.25
C LYS A 338 14.07 0.35 16.84
N LEU A 339 13.24 0.61 15.85
CA LEU A 339 13.54 0.25 14.46
C LEU A 339 14.80 0.98 13.95
N ALA A 340 14.97 2.26 14.29
CA ALA A 340 16.16 3.04 13.96
C ALA A 340 17.41 2.53 14.67
N GLN A 341 17.28 2.12 15.93
CA GLN A 341 18.37 1.57 16.72
C GLN A 341 18.85 0.22 16.16
N GLN A 342 17.92 -0.67 15.83
CA GLN A 342 18.24 -2.03 15.40
C GLN A 342 18.63 -2.14 13.92
N LEU A 343 17.97 -1.42 13.03
CA LEU A 343 18.17 -1.51 11.58
C LEU A 343 18.74 -0.24 10.92
N GLY A 344 18.91 0.82 11.69
CA GLY A 344 19.39 2.11 11.21
C GLY A 344 18.27 3.08 10.81
N GLN A 345 18.64 4.36 10.67
CA GLN A 345 17.72 5.46 10.35
C GLN A 345 16.94 5.26 9.05
N ASP A 346 17.53 4.59 8.06
CA ASP A 346 16.87 4.29 6.79
C ASP A 346 15.60 3.46 6.97
N ALA A 347 15.64 2.47 7.88
CA ALA A 347 14.48 1.61 8.16
C ALA A 347 13.34 2.42 8.82
N ALA A 348 13.67 3.32 9.74
CA ALA A 348 12.68 4.20 10.36
C ALA A 348 12.08 5.20 9.35
N VAL A 349 12.85 5.69 8.39
CA VAL A 349 12.35 6.55 7.30
C VAL A 349 11.40 5.77 6.40
N ASP A 350 11.76 4.53 6.03
CA ASP A 350 10.89 3.66 5.23
C ASP A 350 9.56 3.39 5.95
N ALA A 351 9.60 2.99 7.24
CA ALA A 351 8.40 2.73 8.04
C ALA A 351 7.54 4.01 8.19
N ARG A 352 8.15 5.15 8.48
CA ARG A 352 7.45 6.45 8.57
C ARG A 352 6.81 6.86 7.24
N THR A 353 7.43 6.51 6.11
CA THR A 353 6.86 6.76 4.78
C THR A 353 5.61 5.91 4.56
N LEU A 354 5.63 4.64 4.98
CA LEU A 354 4.45 3.75 4.93
C LEU A 354 3.32 4.23 5.85
N GLN A 355 3.63 4.70 7.06
CA GLN A 355 2.65 5.31 7.97
C GLN A 355 1.95 6.52 7.32
N ARG A 356 2.74 7.42 6.73
CA ARG A 356 2.20 8.59 6.02
C ARG A 356 1.37 8.19 4.81
N LEU A 357 1.77 7.16 4.09
CA LEU A 357 1.02 6.64 2.95
C LEU A 357 -0.32 6.05 3.39
N GLU A 358 -0.34 5.24 4.46
CA GLU A 358 -1.56 4.70 5.03
C GLU A 358 -2.52 5.82 5.46
N GLN A 359 -2.02 6.81 6.20
CA GLN A 359 -2.80 7.96 6.63
C GLN A 359 -3.31 8.77 5.43
N ALA A 360 -2.45 9.06 4.46
CA ALA A 360 -2.83 9.80 3.26
C ALA A 360 -3.89 9.06 2.43
N LEU A 361 -3.83 7.72 2.33
CA LEU A 361 -4.85 6.90 1.67
C LEU A 361 -6.19 6.97 2.42
N ARG A 362 -6.17 6.95 3.75
CA ARG A 362 -7.39 7.07 4.59
C ARG A 362 -8.01 8.47 4.50
N ASP A 363 -7.17 9.52 4.60
CA ASP A 363 -7.61 10.92 4.63
C ASP A 363 -7.97 11.47 3.24
N SER A 364 -7.42 10.89 2.18
CA SER A 364 -7.66 11.32 0.79
C SER A 364 -9.10 11.20 0.34
N GLY A 365 -9.95 10.47 1.07
CA GLY A 365 -11.33 10.17 0.69
C GLY A 365 -11.43 9.22 -0.52
N TYR A 366 -10.39 8.47 -0.84
CA TYR A 366 -10.42 7.41 -1.86
C TYR A 366 -11.13 6.16 -1.37
N LEU A 367 -11.11 5.92 -0.06
CA LEU A 367 -11.84 4.83 0.57
C LEU A 367 -13.06 5.38 1.32
N LYS A 368 -14.21 4.72 1.22
CA LYS A 368 -15.45 5.09 1.90
C LYS A 368 -16.02 3.87 2.60
N ARG A 369 -16.43 4.02 3.87
CA ARG A 369 -17.18 2.98 4.56
C ARG A 369 -18.61 2.92 4.03
N SER A 370 -19.04 1.74 3.65
CA SER A 370 -20.41 1.44 3.28
C SER A 370 -21.30 1.32 4.54
N SER A 371 -22.61 1.30 4.37
CA SER A 371 -23.58 1.12 5.46
C SER A 371 -23.44 -0.21 6.22
N ASP A 372 -22.83 -1.20 5.58
CA ASP A 372 -22.50 -2.52 6.14
C ASP A 372 -21.13 -2.57 6.86
N GLY A 373 -20.45 -1.42 6.98
CA GLY A 373 -19.16 -1.29 7.67
C GLY A 373 -17.94 -1.61 6.81
N GLN A 374 -18.13 -2.19 5.61
CA GLN A 374 -17.05 -2.54 4.70
C GLN A 374 -16.48 -1.29 4.02
N LEU A 375 -15.16 -1.29 3.78
CA LEU A 375 -14.51 -0.28 2.95
C LEU A 375 -14.78 -0.57 1.46
N LYS A 376 -15.19 0.48 0.72
CA LYS A 376 -15.35 0.45 -0.73
C LYS A 376 -14.55 1.59 -1.36
N LEU A 377 -14.16 1.41 -2.63
CA LEU A 377 -13.55 2.50 -3.39
C LEU A 377 -14.57 3.63 -3.57
N SER A 378 -14.18 4.85 -3.27
CA SER A 378 -15.06 6.01 -3.43
C SER A 378 -15.21 6.38 -4.91
N PRO A 379 -16.26 7.16 -5.28
CA PRO A 379 -16.39 7.70 -6.63
C PRO A 379 -15.18 8.57 -7.06
N LYS A 380 -14.41 9.10 -6.10
CA LYS A 380 -13.17 9.83 -6.37
C LYS A 380 -12.07 8.88 -6.82
N ALA A 381 -11.88 7.75 -6.12
CA ALA A 381 -10.96 6.69 -6.50
C ALA A 381 -11.29 6.11 -7.87
N MET A 382 -12.57 5.77 -8.09
CA MET A 382 -13.05 5.23 -9.35
C MET A 382 -12.79 6.16 -10.55
N ARG A 383 -12.95 7.47 -10.35
CA ARG A 383 -12.63 8.46 -11.40
C ARG A 383 -11.13 8.52 -11.70
N GLN A 384 -10.28 8.42 -10.70
CA GLN A 384 -8.83 8.46 -10.90
C GLN A 384 -8.34 7.18 -11.59
N LEU A 385 -8.75 6.01 -11.10
CA LEU A 385 -8.47 4.73 -11.74
C LEU A 385 -8.99 4.69 -13.18
N GLY A 386 -10.22 5.16 -13.39
CA GLY A 386 -10.80 5.25 -14.72
C GLY A 386 -10.04 6.17 -15.67
N LYS A 387 -9.49 7.28 -15.18
CA LYS A 387 -8.62 8.17 -15.99
C LYS A 387 -7.29 7.48 -16.35
N ALA A 388 -6.65 6.80 -15.40
CA ALA A 388 -5.42 6.06 -15.65
C ALA A 388 -5.64 4.94 -16.68
N LEU A 389 -6.70 4.14 -16.51
CA LEU A 389 -7.08 3.09 -17.46
C LEU A 389 -7.44 3.65 -18.84
N LEU A 390 -8.15 4.79 -18.90
CA LEU A 390 -8.49 5.41 -20.16
C LEU A 390 -7.24 5.94 -20.90
N LYS A 391 -6.22 6.42 -20.18
CA LYS A 391 -4.94 6.81 -20.74
C LYS A 391 -4.19 5.61 -21.33
N ASP A 392 -4.18 4.47 -20.62
CA ASP A 392 -3.61 3.22 -21.12
C ASP A 392 -4.32 2.74 -22.40
N VAL A 393 -5.65 2.68 -22.38
CA VAL A 393 -6.48 2.34 -23.55
C VAL A 393 -6.19 3.28 -24.72
N ALA A 394 -6.08 4.58 -24.47
CA ALA A 394 -5.76 5.57 -25.48
C ALA A 394 -4.38 5.36 -26.12
N SER A 395 -3.37 5.01 -25.31
CA SER A 395 -2.03 4.72 -25.81
C SER A 395 -2.01 3.50 -26.74
N LYS A 396 -2.77 2.45 -26.41
CA LYS A 396 -2.93 1.25 -27.22
C LYS A 396 -3.69 1.50 -28.52
N MET A 397 -4.68 2.41 -28.50
CA MET A 397 -5.41 2.82 -29.70
C MET A 397 -4.56 3.65 -30.67
N SER A 398 -3.66 4.51 -30.17
CA SER A 398 -2.82 5.37 -31.00
C SER A 398 -1.82 4.61 -31.90
N GLY A 399 -1.53 3.36 -31.60
CA GLY A 399 -0.61 2.50 -32.35
C GLY A 399 -1.19 1.88 -33.65
N ARG A 400 -2.49 1.96 -33.92
CA ARG A 400 -3.13 1.33 -35.09
C ARG A 400 -3.63 2.37 -36.10
N GLN A 401 -3.15 2.30 -37.35
CA GLN A 401 -3.49 3.25 -38.43
C GLN A 401 -4.76 2.89 -39.22
N GLY A 402 -5.56 3.91 -39.58
CA GLY A 402 -6.66 3.83 -40.57
C GLY A 402 -7.47 5.12 -40.62
N GLN A 403 -7.48 5.81 -41.75
CA GLN A 403 -8.17 7.08 -42.03
C GLN A 403 -9.43 6.90 -42.86
N ARG A 404 -10.51 7.69 -42.56
CA ARG A 404 -11.46 8.29 -43.55
C ARG A 404 -12.49 9.20 -42.83
N ASP A 405 -12.73 10.39 -43.41
CA ASP A 405 -13.66 11.42 -42.94
C ASP A 405 -14.98 11.42 -43.73
N LEU A 406 -16.13 11.69 -43.08
CA LEU A 406 -17.40 12.07 -43.68
C LEU A 406 -18.21 12.94 -42.70
N ARG A 407 -18.70 14.09 -43.14
CA ARG A 407 -19.52 15.01 -42.38
C ARG A 407 -21.00 14.88 -42.75
N GLN A 408 -21.88 14.76 -41.77
CA GLN A 408 -23.35 14.84 -41.95
C GLN A 408 -23.96 15.86 -40.98
N ALA A 409 -24.88 16.71 -41.48
CA ALA A 409 -25.55 17.77 -40.74
C ALA A 409 -26.84 17.29 -40.03
N GLY A 410 -27.10 17.78 -38.79
CA GLY A 410 -28.33 17.48 -38.04
C GLY A 410 -28.62 18.43 -36.86
N ALA A 411 -29.85 18.47 -36.37
CA ALA A 411 -30.39 19.47 -35.45
C ALA A 411 -29.91 19.30 -33.99
N ALA A 412 -29.33 20.35 -33.36
CA ALA A 412 -28.92 20.54 -31.97
C ALA A 412 -27.48 20.07 -31.59
N GLY A 413 -26.46 20.78 -32.12
CA GLY A 413 -25.04 20.59 -31.76
C GLY A 413 -24.26 21.89 -31.84
N ASP A 414 -22.95 21.81 -31.89
CA ASP A 414 -22.08 22.94 -32.14
C ASP A 414 -22.31 23.48 -33.57
N LEU A 415 -22.17 24.79 -33.74
CA LEU A 415 -22.33 25.44 -35.05
C LEU A 415 -21.30 24.89 -36.03
N SER A 416 -21.70 24.28 -37.14
CA SER A 416 -20.81 23.77 -38.19
C SER A 416 -20.07 24.86 -38.94
N GLY A 417 -20.50 26.14 -38.75
CA GLY A 417 -20.03 27.30 -39.52
C GLY A 417 -20.64 27.41 -40.92
N ALA A 418 -21.42 26.44 -41.38
CA ALA A 418 -22.23 26.51 -42.56
C ALA A 418 -23.60 27.10 -42.24
N THR A 419 -24.25 27.72 -43.24
CA THR A 419 -25.61 28.30 -43.13
C THR A 419 -26.44 27.88 -44.33
N ARG A 420 -27.74 27.73 -44.15
CA ARG A 420 -28.73 27.46 -45.18
C ARG A 420 -29.92 28.39 -45.08
N GLU A 421 -30.66 28.51 -46.17
CA GLU A 421 -31.93 29.26 -46.16
C GLU A 421 -32.92 28.63 -45.18
N TRP A 422 -33.60 29.50 -44.40
CA TRP A 422 -34.62 29.06 -43.45
C TRP A 422 -35.83 28.44 -44.17
N GLN A 423 -36.30 27.31 -43.66
CA GLN A 423 -37.51 26.65 -44.12
C GLN A 423 -38.54 26.60 -42.99
N PHE A 424 -39.83 26.57 -43.34
CA PHE A 424 -40.89 26.53 -42.34
C PHE A 424 -40.79 25.23 -41.50
N GLY A 425 -40.59 25.39 -40.20
CA GLY A 425 -40.39 24.29 -39.25
C GLY A 425 -38.95 24.18 -38.69
N ASP A 426 -38.01 24.97 -39.21
CA ASP A 426 -36.64 25.02 -38.69
C ASP A 426 -36.60 25.58 -37.26
N THR A 427 -35.86 24.89 -36.37
CA THR A 427 -35.66 25.27 -34.96
C THR A 427 -34.27 25.78 -34.68
N GLU A 428 -33.38 25.78 -35.68
CA GLU A 428 -31.99 26.21 -35.59
C GLU A 428 -31.89 27.72 -35.40
N PRO A 429 -30.80 28.21 -34.74
CA PRO A 429 -30.62 29.65 -34.52
C PRO A 429 -30.37 30.39 -35.83
N TRP A 430 -30.95 31.57 -35.96
CA TRP A 430 -30.70 32.43 -37.12
C TRP A 430 -29.28 32.97 -37.13
N ASP A 431 -28.62 32.91 -38.30
CA ASP A 431 -27.40 33.69 -38.54
C ASP A 431 -27.81 35.16 -38.86
N VAL A 432 -27.81 35.97 -37.82
CA VAL A 432 -28.24 37.38 -37.91
C VAL A 432 -27.36 38.18 -38.88
N THR A 433 -26.07 37.88 -38.93
CA THR A 433 -25.10 38.59 -39.79
C THR A 433 -25.39 38.33 -41.26
N ARG A 434 -25.57 37.07 -41.62
CA ARG A 434 -25.87 36.69 -43.01
C ARG A 434 -27.29 37.13 -43.42
N THR A 435 -28.27 36.98 -42.53
CA THR A 435 -29.64 37.44 -42.74
C THR A 435 -29.68 38.95 -43.07
N ILE A 436 -28.97 39.78 -42.27
CA ILE A 436 -28.89 41.23 -42.55
C ILE A 436 -28.13 41.48 -43.87
N THR A 437 -27.05 40.76 -44.12
CA THR A 437 -26.28 40.91 -45.36
C THR A 437 -27.13 40.60 -46.61
N ASN A 438 -27.94 39.53 -46.56
CA ASN A 438 -28.83 39.16 -47.64
C ASN A 438 -29.92 40.22 -47.85
N ALA A 439 -30.53 40.69 -46.76
CA ALA A 439 -31.51 41.78 -46.82
C ALA A 439 -30.93 43.09 -47.46
N VAL A 440 -29.68 43.43 -47.07
CA VAL A 440 -28.98 44.58 -47.67
C VAL A 440 -28.70 44.35 -49.14
N ARG A 441 -28.19 43.17 -49.51
CA ARG A 441 -27.89 42.82 -50.91
C ARG A 441 -29.14 42.89 -51.78
N ARG A 442 -30.26 42.34 -51.31
CA ARG A 442 -31.54 42.39 -52.03
C ARG A 442 -32.03 43.82 -52.18
N THR A 443 -32.03 44.65 -51.10
CA THR A 443 -32.46 46.04 -51.10
C THR A 443 -31.63 46.88 -52.04
N VAL A 444 -30.30 46.67 -52.09
CA VAL A 444 -29.38 47.33 -53.01
C VAL A 444 -29.61 46.86 -54.46
N GLY A 445 -29.82 45.54 -54.64
CA GLY A 445 -30.13 44.96 -55.97
C GLY A 445 -31.46 45.48 -56.56
N GLU A 446 -32.49 45.53 -55.70
CA GLU A 446 -33.80 46.10 -56.10
C GLU A 446 -33.72 47.60 -56.42
N ALA A 447 -32.86 48.35 -55.72
CA ALA A 447 -32.59 49.75 -55.99
C ALA A 447 -31.75 49.98 -57.26
N ALA A 448 -31.01 49.00 -57.74
CA ALA A 448 -30.09 49.04 -58.89
C ALA A 448 -30.76 48.61 -60.21
N VAL A 449 -32.01 48.09 -60.23
CA VAL A 449 -32.74 47.77 -61.47
C VAL A 449 -33.30 49.04 -62.05
N PRO A 450 -32.84 49.47 -63.24
CA PRO A 450 -33.45 50.66 -63.92
C PRO A 450 -34.89 50.33 -64.24
N ALA A 451 -35.84 51.24 -63.86
CA ALA A 451 -37.23 51.14 -64.23
C ALA A 451 -37.32 51.18 -65.77
N VAL A 452 -37.55 50.04 -66.41
CA VAL A 452 -37.96 50.01 -67.80
C VAL A 452 -39.38 50.51 -67.83
N TRP A 453 -39.53 51.75 -68.40
CA TRP A 453 -40.81 52.39 -68.57
C TRP A 453 -41.68 51.61 -69.55
N HIS A 454 -42.68 50.88 -69.08
CA HIS A 454 -43.85 50.57 -69.86
C HIS A 454 -44.88 51.66 -69.60
N GLN A 455 -45.08 52.51 -70.63
CA GLN A 455 -46.17 53.46 -70.71
C GLN A 455 -47.52 52.74 -70.73
N THR A 456 -48.20 52.63 -69.61
CA THR A 456 -49.64 52.63 -69.54
C THR A 456 -50.04 53.33 -68.24
N ALA A 457 -50.75 54.47 -68.43
CA ALA A 457 -51.22 55.30 -67.38
C ALA A 457 -52.27 54.63 -66.53
N THR A 458 -52.06 54.56 -65.27
CA THR A 458 -53.05 54.75 -64.22
C THR A 458 -52.37 55.16 -62.94
N LYS A 459 -52.88 56.19 -62.31
CA LYS A 459 -52.45 56.89 -61.11
C LYS A 459 -52.29 55.88 -59.93
N PRO A 460 -51.18 55.92 -59.17
CA PRO A 460 -51.05 55.06 -58.00
C PRO A 460 -51.98 55.49 -56.86
N PRO A 461 -52.52 54.56 -56.04
CA PRO A 461 -53.36 54.94 -54.91
C PRO A 461 -52.49 55.63 -53.84
N ASP A 462 -53.01 56.69 -53.26
CA ASP A 462 -52.44 57.47 -52.18
C ASP A 462 -52.21 56.54 -50.94
N GLY A 463 -50.97 56.45 -50.47
CA GLY A 463 -50.73 55.89 -49.14
C GLY A 463 -49.41 55.17 -48.87
N VAL A 464 -48.50 54.99 -49.84
CA VAL A 464 -47.22 54.42 -49.58
C VAL A 464 -46.15 55.49 -49.29
N ARG A 465 -46.00 55.87 -48.03
CA ARG A 465 -44.85 56.68 -47.58
C ARG A 465 -43.67 55.80 -47.38
N PHE A 466 -42.64 55.92 -48.20
CA PHE A 466 -41.31 55.37 -47.92
C PHE A 466 -40.74 56.14 -46.73
N ALA A 467 -40.51 55.43 -45.61
CA ALA A 467 -39.81 56.00 -44.49
C ALA A 467 -38.32 56.15 -44.86
N THR A 468 -37.88 57.33 -45.20
CA THR A 468 -36.46 57.66 -45.37
C THR A 468 -35.89 58.05 -44.00
N ASN A 469 -34.85 57.37 -43.59
CA ASN A 469 -34.04 57.77 -42.43
C ASN A 469 -33.28 59.07 -42.83
N ARG A 470 -32.97 59.96 -41.88
CA ARG A 470 -32.24 61.20 -42.08
C ARG A 470 -30.82 60.90 -42.62
N GLY A 471 -30.69 60.65 -43.90
CA GLY A 471 -29.44 60.33 -44.57
C GLY A 471 -29.58 59.66 -45.93
N GLY A 472 -30.82 59.47 -46.44
CA GLY A 472 -31.06 59.04 -47.83
C GLY A 472 -30.77 57.55 -48.17
N ALA A 473 -30.45 56.71 -47.20
CA ALA A 473 -30.28 55.28 -47.47
C ALA A 473 -31.65 54.57 -47.32
N PRO A 474 -31.99 53.61 -48.21
CA PRO A 474 -33.22 52.85 -48.12
C PRO A 474 -33.22 52.01 -46.80
N ALA A 475 -34.38 52.07 -46.10
CA ALA A 475 -34.53 51.25 -44.88
C ALA A 475 -34.52 49.76 -45.25
N VAL A 476 -33.53 49.04 -44.73
CA VAL A 476 -33.41 47.62 -44.94
C VAL A 476 -34.51 46.87 -44.17
N ARG A 477 -35.38 46.15 -44.92
CA ARG A 477 -36.41 45.24 -44.33
C ARG A 477 -36.05 43.81 -44.60
N ILE A 478 -36.03 42.98 -43.53
CA ILE A 478 -35.80 41.58 -43.66
C ILE A 478 -37.07 40.89 -44.19
N GLN A 479 -36.96 40.12 -45.25
CA GLN A 479 -37.98 39.23 -45.79
C GLN A 479 -37.66 37.79 -45.41
N VAL A 480 -38.65 36.88 -45.49
CA VAL A 480 -38.47 35.44 -45.14
C VAL A 480 -37.35 34.78 -45.96
N GLY A 481 -37.20 35.16 -47.25
CA GLY A 481 -36.12 34.65 -48.10
C GLY A 481 -34.72 35.19 -47.79
N ASP A 482 -34.58 36.20 -46.90
CA ASP A 482 -33.26 36.67 -46.44
C ASP A 482 -32.75 35.91 -45.24
N VAL A 483 -33.62 35.15 -44.55
CA VAL A 483 -33.31 34.48 -43.31
C VAL A 483 -32.45 33.25 -43.57
N GLU A 484 -31.27 33.27 -42.99
CA GLU A 484 -30.38 32.10 -42.91
C GLU A 484 -30.36 31.53 -41.50
N VAL A 485 -30.35 30.22 -41.38
CA VAL A 485 -30.15 29.46 -40.14
C VAL A 485 -28.78 28.86 -40.16
N SER A 486 -28.14 28.87 -38.98
CA SER A 486 -26.86 28.20 -38.79
C SER A 486 -27.05 26.71 -38.80
N GLU A 487 -26.34 25.98 -39.64
CA GLU A 487 -26.31 24.53 -39.56
C GLU A 487 -25.61 24.09 -38.31
N THR A 488 -26.21 23.15 -37.59
CA THR A 488 -25.64 22.52 -36.40
C THR A 488 -25.24 21.10 -36.72
N GLU A 489 -24.15 20.66 -36.15
CA GLU A 489 -23.77 19.23 -36.24
C GLU A 489 -24.72 18.39 -35.40
N ALA A 490 -25.23 17.30 -35.94
CA ALA A 490 -26.06 16.37 -35.16
C ALA A 490 -25.22 15.66 -34.14
N ARG A 491 -25.35 15.99 -32.86
CA ARG A 491 -24.90 15.13 -31.79
C ARG A 491 -25.92 14.00 -31.61
N THR A 492 -25.69 12.86 -32.23
CA THR A 492 -26.46 11.64 -31.94
C THR A 492 -26.18 11.19 -30.54
N GLN A 493 -27.20 11.18 -29.66
CA GLN A 493 -27.10 10.54 -28.35
C GLN A 493 -27.07 9.01 -28.56
N ALA A 494 -26.22 8.30 -27.85
CA ALA A 494 -26.18 6.86 -27.85
C ALA A 494 -26.77 6.29 -26.54
N ALA A 495 -27.49 5.19 -26.65
CA ALA A 495 -27.86 4.32 -25.54
C ALA A 495 -26.99 3.07 -25.59
N VAL A 496 -26.00 2.99 -24.71
CA VAL A 496 -25.00 1.93 -24.69
C VAL A 496 -25.36 0.90 -23.63
N ALA A 497 -25.55 -0.35 -24.04
CA ALA A 497 -25.66 -1.48 -23.11
C ALA A 497 -24.37 -2.31 -23.21
N LEU A 498 -23.60 -2.35 -22.12
CA LEU A 498 -22.46 -3.23 -21.98
C LEU A 498 -22.85 -4.45 -21.15
N LEU A 499 -22.92 -5.61 -21.81
CA LEU A 499 -23.19 -6.89 -21.20
C LEU A 499 -21.87 -7.59 -20.91
N VAL A 500 -21.62 -7.91 -19.67
CA VAL A 500 -20.37 -8.55 -19.23
C VAL A 500 -20.67 -9.91 -18.59
N ASP A 501 -20.02 -10.93 -19.10
CA ASP A 501 -20.12 -12.28 -18.56
C ASP A 501 -19.42 -12.35 -17.20
N THR A 502 -20.18 -12.75 -16.18
CA THR A 502 -19.70 -12.91 -14.80
C THR A 502 -19.68 -14.37 -14.38
N SER A 503 -19.69 -15.28 -15.35
CA SER A 503 -19.64 -16.72 -15.12
C SER A 503 -18.28 -17.16 -14.55
N PHE A 504 -18.28 -18.35 -13.96
CA PHE A 504 -17.09 -18.93 -13.32
C PHE A 504 -15.87 -19.05 -14.25
N SER A 505 -16.06 -19.34 -15.54
CA SER A 505 -14.99 -19.44 -16.53
C SER A 505 -14.22 -18.14 -16.69
N MET A 506 -14.90 -16.99 -16.64
CA MET A 506 -14.26 -15.68 -16.70
C MET A 506 -13.29 -15.44 -15.55
N ALA A 507 -13.60 -15.93 -14.35
CA ALA A 507 -12.76 -15.79 -13.17
C ALA A 507 -11.54 -16.72 -13.22
N MET A 508 -11.75 -17.99 -13.63
CA MET A 508 -10.70 -19.01 -13.66
C MET A 508 -9.59 -18.71 -14.68
N ASP A 509 -9.95 -18.15 -15.83
CA ASP A 509 -9.02 -17.91 -16.93
C ASP A 509 -8.38 -16.51 -16.91
N GLY A 510 -8.46 -15.79 -15.77
CA GLY A 510 -7.85 -14.46 -15.60
C GLY A 510 -8.50 -13.34 -16.43
N ARG A 511 -9.71 -13.58 -17.00
CA ARG A 511 -10.43 -12.62 -17.86
C ARG A 511 -11.21 -11.58 -17.07
N TRP A 512 -11.36 -11.80 -15.79
CA TRP A 512 -12.15 -10.99 -14.85
C TRP A 512 -11.65 -9.56 -14.70
N VAL A 513 -10.34 -9.40 -14.39
CA VAL A 513 -9.72 -8.09 -14.19
C VAL A 513 -9.71 -7.25 -15.48
N PRO A 514 -9.27 -7.75 -16.64
CA PRO A 514 -9.34 -7.02 -17.90
C PRO A 514 -10.77 -6.58 -18.27
N MET A 515 -11.78 -7.39 -17.99
CA MET A 515 -13.19 -7.04 -18.22
C MET A 515 -13.62 -5.88 -17.34
N LYS A 516 -13.36 -5.93 -16.02
CA LYS A 516 -13.67 -4.84 -15.09
C LYS A 516 -12.95 -3.53 -15.45
N ARG A 517 -11.66 -3.60 -15.78
CA ARG A 517 -10.86 -2.45 -16.26
C ARG A 517 -11.49 -1.82 -17.51
N THR A 518 -11.94 -2.65 -18.46
CA THR A 518 -12.62 -2.21 -19.68
C THR A 518 -13.93 -1.49 -19.37
N ALA A 519 -14.77 -2.05 -18.52
CA ALA A 519 -16.05 -1.45 -18.12
C ALA A 519 -15.82 -0.09 -17.43
N LEU A 520 -14.82 0.03 -16.55
CA LEU A 520 -14.47 1.28 -15.89
C LEU A 520 -13.93 2.32 -16.87
N ALA A 521 -13.08 1.93 -17.82
CA ALA A 521 -12.57 2.82 -18.85
C ALA A 521 -13.70 3.37 -19.74
N LEU A 522 -14.61 2.50 -20.22
CA LEU A 522 -15.76 2.91 -21.03
C LEU A 522 -16.70 3.82 -20.22
N HIS A 523 -17.02 3.46 -18.98
CA HIS A 523 -17.84 4.29 -18.10
C HIS A 523 -17.23 5.68 -17.91
N THR A 524 -15.92 5.75 -17.66
CA THR A 524 -15.21 7.01 -17.46
C THR A 524 -15.21 7.85 -18.75
N LEU A 525 -15.01 7.25 -19.90
CA LEU A 525 -15.08 7.93 -21.20
C LEU A 525 -16.46 8.54 -21.43
N ILE A 526 -17.52 7.75 -21.27
CA ILE A 526 -18.89 8.22 -21.48
C ILE A 526 -19.25 9.35 -20.52
N ARG A 527 -18.96 9.19 -19.23
CA ARG A 527 -19.24 10.21 -18.20
C ARG A 527 -18.44 11.49 -18.34
N SER A 528 -17.22 11.43 -18.87
CA SER A 528 -16.36 12.60 -19.01
C SER A 528 -16.59 13.36 -20.33
N ARG A 529 -16.82 12.63 -21.44
CA ARG A 529 -16.85 13.20 -22.80
C ARG A 529 -18.22 13.18 -23.46
N PHE A 530 -18.98 12.13 -23.22
CA PHE A 530 -20.25 11.92 -23.91
C PHE A 530 -21.42 11.97 -22.92
N ARG A 531 -21.51 13.07 -22.16
CA ARG A 531 -22.49 13.25 -21.08
C ARG A 531 -23.96 13.10 -21.52
N GLY A 532 -24.24 13.24 -22.80
CA GLY A 532 -25.57 13.02 -23.37
C GLY A 532 -25.90 11.54 -23.60
N ASP A 533 -24.89 10.66 -23.61
CA ASP A 533 -25.10 9.23 -23.83
C ASP A 533 -25.53 8.54 -22.52
N ALA A 534 -26.41 7.58 -22.65
CA ALA A 534 -26.82 6.73 -21.56
C ALA A 534 -26.03 5.42 -21.59
N LEU A 535 -25.49 5.01 -20.44
CA LEU A 535 -24.79 3.72 -20.27
C LEU A 535 -25.53 2.86 -19.27
N GLN A 536 -25.79 1.61 -19.63
CA GLN A 536 -26.23 0.55 -18.73
C GLN A 536 -25.22 -0.58 -18.73
N LEU A 537 -24.73 -0.94 -17.53
CA LEU A 537 -23.89 -2.12 -17.31
C LEU A 537 -24.80 -3.27 -16.86
N VAL A 538 -24.63 -4.43 -17.45
CA VAL A 538 -25.37 -5.64 -17.11
C VAL A 538 -24.38 -6.78 -16.91
N GLY A 539 -24.24 -7.25 -15.67
CA GLY A 539 -23.52 -8.48 -15.37
C GLY A 539 -24.44 -9.68 -15.57
N PHE A 540 -23.96 -10.74 -16.21
CA PHE A 540 -24.72 -11.95 -16.40
C PHE A 540 -23.91 -13.23 -16.13
N GLY A 541 -24.36 -13.97 -15.15
CA GLY A 541 -23.96 -15.33 -14.81
C GLY A 541 -25.19 -16.23 -14.94
N ARG A 542 -25.60 -16.90 -13.88
CA ARG A 542 -26.86 -17.64 -13.83
C ARG A 542 -28.09 -16.75 -14.02
N HIS A 543 -28.04 -15.55 -13.41
CA HIS A 543 -28.99 -14.46 -13.60
C HIS A 543 -28.27 -13.28 -14.25
N ALA A 544 -29.05 -12.39 -14.86
CA ALA A 544 -28.51 -11.08 -15.27
C ALA A 544 -29.06 -9.98 -14.37
N GLN A 545 -28.24 -9.02 -14.04
CA GLN A 545 -28.63 -7.85 -13.25
C GLN A 545 -27.98 -6.58 -13.79
N VAL A 546 -28.71 -5.47 -13.65
CA VAL A 546 -28.14 -4.15 -13.91
C VAL A 546 -27.30 -3.77 -12.72
N MET A 547 -26.07 -3.33 -12.97
CA MET A 547 -25.08 -2.96 -11.95
C MET A 547 -24.62 -1.53 -12.14
N ASP A 548 -24.27 -0.88 -11.02
CA ASP A 548 -23.45 0.31 -11.05
C ASP A 548 -21.98 -0.07 -11.23
N ILE A 549 -21.15 0.89 -11.62
CA ILE A 549 -19.72 0.62 -11.86
C ILE A 549 -18.97 0.23 -10.56
N GLU A 550 -19.39 0.79 -9.43
CA GLU A 550 -18.87 0.43 -8.12
C GLU A 550 -19.22 -1.02 -7.74
N GLU A 551 -20.44 -1.47 -8.05
CA GLU A 551 -20.87 -2.85 -7.83
C GLU A 551 -20.07 -3.83 -8.71
N LEU A 552 -19.90 -3.50 -10.00
CA LEU A 552 -19.14 -4.35 -10.93
C LEU A 552 -17.65 -4.46 -10.52
N THR A 553 -17.02 -3.35 -10.14
CA THR A 553 -15.61 -3.35 -9.77
C THR A 553 -15.36 -4.06 -8.44
N GLY A 554 -16.28 -3.93 -7.48
CA GLY A 554 -16.25 -4.60 -6.19
C GLY A 554 -16.83 -6.02 -6.19
N LEU A 555 -17.29 -6.54 -7.34
CA LEU A 555 -17.86 -7.88 -7.42
C LEU A 555 -16.77 -8.93 -7.23
N ASP A 556 -16.94 -9.80 -6.24
CA ASP A 556 -16.07 -10.96 -6.05
C ASP A 556 -16.31 -12.00 -7.16
N ALA A 557 -15.29 -12.83 -7.41
CA ALA A 557 -15.42 -13.97 -8.31
C ALA A 557 -16.48 -14.93 -7.75
N MET A 558 -17.70 -14.77 -8.23
CA MET A 558 -18.82 -15.63 -7.81
C MET A 558 -18.67 -17.00 -8.47
N TRP A 559 -18.84 -18.05 -7.68
CA TRP A 559 -18.88 -19.45 -8.16
C TRP A 559 -20.21 -19.78 -8.86
N ASP A 560 -20.84 -18.79 -9.50
CA ASP A 560 -22.13 -18.96 -10.12
C ASP A 560 -21.98 -19.67 -11.46
N LYS A 561 -22.60 -20.82 -11.57
CA LYS A 561 -22.56 -21.66 -12.78
C LYS A 561 -23.67 -21.23 -13.72
N GLY A 562 -23.30 -20.76 -14.89
CA GLY A 562 -24.23 -20.47 -15.96
C GLY A 562 -23.95 -19.14 -16.66
N THR A 563 -24.34 -19.06 -17.93
CA THR A 563 -24.21 -17.90 -18.82
C THR A 563 -25.59 -17.57 -19.38
N ASN A 564 -26.29 -16.61 -18.73
CA ASN A 564 -27.67 -16.25 -19.08
C ASN A 564 -27.72 -15.02 -20.00
N LEU A 565 -27.24 -15.20 -21.22
CA LEU A 565 -27.29 -14.17 -22.26
C LEU A 565 -28.75 -13.76 -22.60
N HIS A 566 -29.72 -14.68 -22.52
CA HIS A 566 -31.12 -14.38 -22.71
C HIS A 566 -31.64 -13.28 -21.79
N HIS A 567 -31.41 -13.42 -20.48
CA HIS A 567 -31.83 -12.43 -19.48
C HIS A 567 -31.10 -11.08 -19.65
N ALA A 568 -29.79 -11.12 -19.96
CA ALA A 568 -28.99 -9.91 -20.21
C ALA A 568 -29.55 -9.11 -21.41
N LEU A 569 -29.90 -9.78 -22.52
CA LEU A 569 -30.49 -9.16 -23.69
C LEU A 569 -31.90 -8.59 -23.39
N LEU A 570 -32.71 -9.27 -22.56
CA LEU A 570 -34.01 -8.74 -22.10
C LEU A 570 -33.82 -7.41 -21.35
N LEU A 571 -32.82 -7.28 -20.48
CA LEU A 571 -32.52 -6.04 -19.75
C LEU A 571 -32.03 -4.95 -20.70
N ALA A 572 -31.12 -5.27 -21.63
CA ALA A 572 -30.65 -4.32 -22.66
C ALA A 572 -31.82 -3.84 -23.56
N ASN A 573 -32.69 -4.71 -24.01
CA ASN A 573 -33.85 -4.33 -24.83
C ASN A 573 -34.84 -3.44 -24.08
N ARG A 574 -35.02 -3.66 -22.77
CA ARG A 574 -35.82 -2.75 -21.92
C ARG A 574 -35.16 -1.36 -21.82
N PHE A 575 -33.86 -1.31 -21.71
CA PHE A 575 -33.11 -0.07 -21.67
C PHE A 575 -33.21 0.71 -22.97
N PHE A 576 -33.04 0.09 -24.13
CA PHE A 576 -33.19 0.72 -25.43
C PHE A 576 -34.58 1.30 -25.65
N ARG A 577 -35.65 0.57 -25.24
CA ARG A 577 -37.02 1.08 -25.30
C ARG A 577 -37.28 2.31 -24.43
N LYS A 578 -36.49 2.52 -23.34
CA LYS A 578 -36.57 3.71 -22.52
C LYS A 578 -35.85 4.92 -23.15
N HIS A 579 -35.00 4.66 -24.15
CA HIS A 579 -34.22 5.71 -24.84
C HIS A 579 -34.50 5.68 -26.36
N PRO A 580 -35.76 5.91 -26.81
CA PRO A 580 -36.15 5.71 -28.20
C PRO A 580 -35.48 6.65 -29.18
N ASN A 581 -35.02 7.82 -28.71
CA ASN A 581 -34.36 8.87 -29.51
C ASN A 581 -32.82 8.73 -29.55
N ALA A 582 -32.27 7.76 -28.81
CA ALA A 582 -30.82 7.51 -28.78
C ALA A 582 -30.49 6.31 -29.68
N GLN A 583 -29.32 6.34 -30.31
CA GLN A 583 -28.84 5.22 -31.09
C GLN A 583 -28.49 4.06 -30.16
N PRO A 584 -29.11 2.89 -30.29
CA PRO A 584 -28.80 1.76 -29.44
C PRO A 584 -27.48 1.09 -29.86
N VAL A 585 -26.58 0.91 -28.88
CA VAL A 585 -25.29 0.25 -29.04
C VAL A 585 -25.21 -0.90 -28.06
N LEU A 586 -25.01 -2.11 -28.56
CA LEU A 586 -24.95 -3.34 -27.76
C LEU A 586 -23.53 -3.93 -27.81
N LEU A 587 -22.86 -3.95 -26.68
CA LEU A 587 -21.52 -4.50 -26.53
C LEU A 587 -21.59 -5.72 -25.61
N ILE A 588 -21.16 -6.88 -26.08
CA ILE A 588 -21.29 -8.17 -25.36
C ILE A 588 -19.89 -8.74 -25.18
N VAL A 589 -19.47 -8.93 -23.93
CA VAL A 589 -18.19 -9.56 -23.58
C VAL A 589 -18.48 -10.91 -22.95
N THR A 590 -18.07 -11.99 -23.57
CA THR A 590 -18.30 -13.36 -23.08
C THR A 590 -17.20 -14.31 -23.53
N ASP A 591 -17.02 -15.37 -22.76
CA ASP A 591 -16.10 -16.49 -23.04
C ASP A 591 -16.82 -17.83 -23.23
N GLY A 592 -18.17 -17.83 -23.15
CA GLY A 592 -18.95 -19.04 -23.18
C GLY A 592 -20.23 -18.98 -24.05
N GLU A 593 -20.75 -20.14 -24.37
CA GLU A 593 -22.07 -20.30 -24.96
C GLU A 593 -23.16 -20.13 -23.89
N PRO A 594 -24.37 -19.66 -24.22
CA PRO A 594 -25.44 -19.48 -23.25
C PRO A 594 -25.92 -20.85 -22.72
N THR A 595 -25.71 -21.09 -21.44
CA THR A 595 -26.07 -22.32 -20.72
C THR A 595 -27.33 -22.19 -19.87
N SER A 596 -27.82 -20.94 -19.69
CA SER A 596 -29.02 -20.69 -18.91
C SER A 596 -29.95 -19.67 -19.56
N HIS A 597 -31.25 -19.76 -19.24
CA HIS A 597 -32.28 -18.81 -19.69
C HIS A 597 -33.31 -18.58 -18.58
N LEU A 598 -34.03 -17.46 -18.69
CA LEU A 598 -35.14 -17.13 -17.80
C LEU A 598 -36.43 -17.73 -18.38
N GLU A 599 -37.11 -18.53 -17.58
CA GLU A 599 -38.42 -19.07 -17.94
C GLU A 599 -39.56 -18.05 -17.73
N PRO A 600 -40.75 -18.26 -18.35
CA PRO A 600 -41.87 -17.32 -18.17
C PRO A 600 -42.40 -17.21 -16.73
N ASN A 601 -42.13 -18.20 -15.87
CA ASN A 601 -42.45 -18.17 -14.43
C ASN A 601 -41.46 -17.35 -13.60
N GLY A 602 -40.38 -16.89 -14.24
CA GLY A 602 -39.32 -16.12 -13.56
C GLY A 602 -38.17 -16.98 -12.98
N GLU A 603 -38.26 -18.28 -13.09
CA GLU A 603 -37.19 -19.20 -12.70
C GLU A 603 -36.09 -19.28 -13.75
N VAL A 604 -34.86 -19.65 -13.33
CA VAL A 604 -33.76 -19.86 -14.26
C VAL A 604 -33.52 -21.32 -14.53
N TYR A 605 -33.65 -21.69 -15.79
CA TYR A 605 -33.23 -22.98 -16.29
C TYR A 605 -31.73 -22.98 -16.60
N PHE A 606 -31.02 -24.01 -16.18
CA PHE A 606 -29.60 -24.21 -16.44
C PHE A 606 -29.31 -25.63 -16.89
N GLU A 607 -28.58 -25.79 -18.00
CA GLU A 607 -28.08 -27.06 -18.49
C GLU A 607 -26.73 -26.90 -19.22
N TYR A 608 -25.86 -27.87 -19.02
CA TYR A 608 -24.61 -27.98 -19.74
C TYR A 608 -24.40 -29.39 -20.27
N PRO A 609 -24.13 -29.59 -21.57
CA PRO A 609 -24.04 -28.61 -22.67
C PRO A 609 -25.29 -27.77 -22.88
N PRO A 610 -25.23 -26.63 -23.61
CA PRO A 610 -26.37 -25.74 -23.79
C PRO A 610 -27.60 -26.41 -24.39
N HIS A 611 -28.73 -26.27 -23.72
CA HIS A 611 -29.99 -26.77 -24.24
C HIS A 611 -30.44 -25.96 -25.48
N PRO A 612 -31.01 -26.59 -26.55
CA PRO A 612 -31.45 -25.87 -27.75
C PRO A 612 -32.44 -24.73 -27.49
N LEU A 613 -33.32 -24.87 -26.49
CA LEU A 613 -34.25 -23.81 -26.08
C LEU A 613 -33.51 -22.60 -25.51
N THR A 614 -32.43 -22.78 -24.74
CA THR A 614 -31.60 -21.68 -24.18
C THR A 614 -31.02 -20.85 -25.32
N VAL A 615 -30.49 -21.53 -26.33
CA VAL A 615 -29.98 -20.89 -27.54
C VAL A 615 -31.10 -20.14 -28.27
N ALA A 616 -32.25 -20.77 -28.45
CA ALA A 616 -33.38 -20.18 -29.14
C ALA A 616 -33.93 -18.91 -28.45
N TYR A 617 -34.01 -18.92 -27.11
CA TYR A 617 -34.40 -17.74 -26.33
C TYR A 617 -33.38 -16.61 -26.48
N SER A 618 -32.10 -16.90 -26.42
CA SER A 618 -31.04 -15.91 -26.62
C SER A 618 -31.05 -15.31 -28.02
N VAL A 619 -31.22 -16.15 -29.04
CA VAL A 619 -31.36 -15.70 -30.45
C VAL A 619 -32.56 -14.79 -30.63
N ARG A 620 -33.75 -15.18 -30.07
CA ARG A 620 -34.96 -14.36 -30.15
C ARG A 620 -34.77 -12.94 -29.58
N GLU A 621 -34.14 -12.85 -28.40
CA GLU A 621 -33.91 -11.54 -27.79
C GLU A 621 -32.84 -10.73 -28.52
N LEU A 622 -31.85 -11.38 -29.13
CA LEU A 622 -30.88 -10.73 -30.00
C LEU A 622 -31.56 -10.19 -31.28
N ASP A 623 -32.46 -10.94 -31.89
CA ASP A 623 -33.29 -10.48 -33.03
C ASP A 623 -34.13 -9.25 -32.64
N ASN A 624 -34.63 -9.19 -31.39
CA ASN A 624 -35.34 -8.03 -30.88
C ASN A 624 -34.41 -6.80 -30.74
N SER A 625 -33.15 -6.99 -30.33
CA SER A 625 -32.14 -5.91 -30.32
C SER A 625 -31.88 -5.38 -31.74
N GLY A 626 -31.76 -6.30 -32.73
CA GLY A 626 -31.62 -5.93 -34.15
C GLY A 626 -32.81 -5.14 -34.67
N ARG A 627 -34.06 -5.54 -34.31
CA ARG A 627 -35.27 -4.79 -34.68
C ARG A 627 -35.37 -3.39 -34.06
N LEU A 628 -34.71 -3.17 -32.89
CA LEU A 628 -34.57 -1.87 -32.27
C LEU A 628 -33.46 -1.04 -32.92
N GLY A 629 -32.76 -1.55 -33.93
CA GLY A 629 -31.67 -0.88 -34.63
C GLY A 629 -30.33 -0.91 -33.87
N ALA A 630 -30.15 -1.83 -32.93
CA ALA A 630 -28.97 -1.92 -32.11
C ALA A 630 -27.74 -2.33 -32.95
N GLN A 631 -26.71 -1.50 -32.93
CA GLN A 631 -25.37 -1.86 -33.43
C GLN A 631 -24.72 -2.81 -32.44
N THR A 632 -24.57 -4.08 -32.84
CA THR A 632 -24.13 -5.15 -31.96
C THR A 632 -22.66 -5.50 -32.22
N THR A 633 -21.84 -5.55 -31.16
CA THR A 633 -20.47 -6.07 -31.21
C THR A 633 -20.27 -7.11 -30.13
N PHE A 634 -19.79 -8.28 -30.55
CA PHE A 634 -19.39 -9.36 -29.65
C PHE A 634 -17.87 -9.32 -29.45
N PHE A 635 -17.45 -9.30 -28.19
CA PHE A 635 -16.06 -9.48 -27.78
C PHE A 635 -15.91 -10.91 -27.25
N ARG A 636 -15.38 -11.76 -28.09
CA ARG A 636 -15.14 -13.16 -27.76
C ARG A 636 -13.81 -13.31 -27.05
N LEU A 637 -13.88 -13.80 -25.82
CA LEU A 637 -12.70 -14.13 -25.04
C LEU A 637 -12.44 -15.65 -25.10
N GLY A 638 -11.19 -16.03 -25.33
CA GLY A 638 -10.80 -17.43 -25.45
C GLY A 638 -10.76 -17.97 -26.89
N SER A 639 -10.22 -19.16 -27.04
CA SER A 639 -9.85 -19.78 -28.32
C SER A 639 -10.73 -20.97 -28.71
N ASP A 640 -11.85 -21.23 -27.98
CA ASP A 640 -12.72 -22.36 -28.30
C ASP A 640 -13.37 -22.24 -29.70
N PRO A 641 -13.13 -23.21 -30.60
CA PRO A 641 -13.72 -23.18 -31.96
C PRO A 641 -15.24 -23.32 -31.98
N GLY A 642 -15.85 -23.97 -30.99
CA GLY A 642 -17.31 -24.12 -30.86
C GLY A 642 -17.91 -22.74 -30.57
N LEU A 643 -17.44 -22.07 -29.56
CA LEU A 643 -17.82 -20.70 -29.19
C LEU A 643 -17.63 -19.73 -30.36
N ALA A 644 -16.50 -19.82 -31.09
CA ALA A 644 -16.24 -18.95 -32.24
C ALA A 644 -17.36 -19.08 -33.30
N ARG A 645 -17.75 -20.32 -33.69
CA ARG A 645 -18.81 -20.58 -34.66
C ARG A 645 -20.17 -20.11 -34.16
N PHE A 646 -20.42 -20.30 -32.85
CA PHE A 646 -21.67 -19.87 -32.24
C PHE A 646 -21.80 -18.34 -32.32
N ILE A 647 -20.80 -17.60 -31.82
CA ILE A 647 -20.77 -16.11 -31.78
C ILE A 647 -20.83 -15.55 -33.20
N GLU A 648 -20.11 -16.12 -34.16
CA GLU A 648 -20.18 -15.69 -35.57
C GLU A 648 -21.58 -15.91 -36.17
N SER A 649 -22.23 -16.99 -35.81
CA SER A 649 -23.62 -17.25 -36.20
C SER A 649 -24.59 -16.21 -35.64
N MET A 650 -24.42 -15.85 -34.36
CA MET A 650 -25.22 -14.83 -33.69
C MET A 650 -25.01 -13.45 -34.31
N ALA A 651 -23.74 -13.07 -34.52
CA ALA A 651 -23.37 -11.77 -35.10
C ALA A 651 -23.94 -11.62 -36.53
N ARG A 652 -23.78 -12.61 -37.40
CA ARG A 652 -24.29 -12.56 -38.78
C ARG A 652 -25.80 -12.32 -38.83
N ARG A 653 -26.54 -12.80 -37.82
CA ARG A 653 -28.00 -12.68 -37.78
C ARG A 653 -28.48 -11.24 -37.58
N VAL A 654 -27.70 -10.42 -36.91
CA VAL A 654 -28.03 -8.99 -36.58
C VAL A 654 -27.08 -7.99 -37.27
N ASP A 655 -26.40 -8.44 -38.33
CA ASP A 655 -25.35 -7.64 -39.00
C ASP A 655 -24.32 -7.06 -38.02
N GLY A 656 -24.01 -7.83 -36.97
CA GLY A 656 -23.11 -7.43 -35.90
C GLY A 656 -21.65 -7.77 -36.21
N ARG A 657 -20.74 -7.21 -35.39
CA ARG A 657 -19.31 -7.46 -35.49
C ARG A 657 -18.84 -8.47 -34.45
N VAL A 658 -17.82 -9.24 -34.80
CA VAL A 658 -17.10 -10.11 -33.84
C VAL A 658 -15.67 -9.61 -33.75
N VAL A 659 -15.21 -9.38 -32.52
CA VAL A 659 -13.85 -9.01 -32.19
C VAL A 659 -13.33 -10.05 -31.20
N ALA A 660 -12.14 -10.61 -31.47
CA ALA A 660 -11.45 -11.54 -30.58
C ALA A 660 -10.13 -10.90 -30.14
N PRO A 661 -10.18 -9.97 -29.17
CA PRO A 661 -8.96 -9.27 -28.70
C PRO A 661 -8.14 -10.18 -27.78
N GLU A 662 -6.85 -9.89 -27.66
CA GLU A 662 -6.07 -10.34 -26.53
C GLU A 662 -6.58 -9.64 -25.25
N LEU A 663 -6.37 -10.25 -24.08
CA LEU A 663 -6.91 -9.73 -22.82
C LEU A 663 -6.43 -8.31 -22.52
N ASP A 664 -5.17 -8.02 -22.82
CA ASP A 664 -4.57 -6.70 -22.64
C ASP A 664 -5.13 -5.62 -23.58
N ASP A 665 -5.66 -6.03 -24.74
CA ASP A 665 -6.24 -5.17 -25.75
C ASP A 665 -7.75 -5.01 -25.65
N LEU A 666 -8.41 -5.73 -24.73
CA LEU A 666 -9.87 -5.75 -24.59
C LEU A 666 -10.42 -4.32 -24.40
N GLY A 667 -9.81 -3.53 -23.56
CA GLY A 667 -10.21 -2.15 -23.32
C GLY A 667 -10.18 -1.30 -24.58
N ALA A 668 -9.11 -1.41 -25.38
CA ALA A 668 -8.95 -0.69 -26.64
C ALA A 668 -9.99 -1.15 -27.68
N ALA A 669 -10.28 -2.44 -27.72
CA ALA A 669 -11.27 -3.02 -28.63
C ALA A 669 -12.71 -2.56 -28.32
N VAL A 670 -13.11 -2.58 -27.04
CA VAL A 670 -14.45 -2.18 -26.60
C VAL A 670 -14.65 -0.66 -26.75
N VAL A 671 -13.71 0.14 -26.27
CA VAL A 671 -13.76 1.61 -26.42
C VAL A 671 -13.72 2.01 -27.90
N GLY A 672 -12.87 1.36 -28.69
CA GLY A 672 -12.78 1.59 -30.13
C GLY A 672 -14.07 1.23 -30.87
N SER A 673 -14.74 0.13 -30.49
CA SER A 673 -16.04 -0.26 -31.06
C SER A 673 -17.13 0.74 -30.71
N TYR A 674 -17.18 1.24 -29.46
CA TYR A 674 -18.13 2.29 -29.06
C TYR A 674 -17.90 3.58 -29.86
N LEU A 675 -16.67 4.05 -29.98
CA LEU A 675 -16.36 5.27 -30.75
C LEU A 675 -16.70 5.11 -32.22
N GLY A 676 -16.41 3.95 -32.82
CA GLY A 676 -16.73 3.64 -34.21
C GLY A 676 -18.22 3.45 -34.47
N SER A 677 -19.01 3.04 -33.47
CA SER A 677 -20.47 2.98 -33.60
C SER A 677 -21.15 4.34 -33.54
N ARG A 678 -20.50 5.29 -32.91
CA ARG A 678 -21.01 6.65 -32.73
C ARG A 678 -20.73 7.56 -33.95
N ASP A 679 -19.58 7.41 -34.55
CA ASP A 679 -19.16 8.12 -35.76
C ASP A 679 -18.37 7.18 -36.68
N PRO A 680 -19.02 6.55 -37.65
CA PRO A 680 -18.35 5.67 -38.61
C PRO A 680 -17.25 6.38 -39.43
N ALA A 681 -17.26 7.72 -39.44
CA ALA A 681 -16.39 8.53 -40.24
C ALA A 681 -15.29 9.31 -39.45
N GLY A 682 -15.52 9.55 -38.14
CA GLY A 682 -14.71 10.46 -37.31
C GLY A 682 -13.64 9.82 -36.45
N PHE A 683 -13.31 8.56 -36.65
CA PHE A 683 -12.28 7.85 -35.86
C PHE A 683 -10.89 8.53 -35.85
N GLY A 684 -10.63 9.44 -36.85
CA GLY A 684 -9.39 10.22 -36.97
C GLY A 684 -9.26 11.34 -35.93
N GLU A 685 -10.36 12.04 -35.60
CA GLU A 685 -10.36 13.19 -34.66
C GLU A 685 -10.10 12.77 -33.21
N TYR A 686 -10.62 11.62 -32.80
CA TYR A 686 -10.40 11.10 -31.46
C TYR A 686 -8.93 10.70 -31.20
N ARG A 687 -8.18 10.39 -32.27
CA ARG A 687 -6.77 10.06 -32.23
C ARG A 687 -5.87 11.26 -31.93
N GLU A 688 -6.14 12.44 -32.53
CA GLU A 688 -5.41 13.68 -32.24
C GLU A 688 -5.67 14.14 -30.81
N TRP A 689 -6.86 13.88 -30.33
CA TRP A 689 -7.26 14.27 -29.00
C TRP A 689 -6.60 13.42 -27.91
N PHE A 690 -6.47 12.10 -28.09
CA PHE A 690 -5.71 11.23 -27.18
C PHE A 690 -4.20 11.52 -27.20
N GLY A 691 -3.67 12.08 -28.27
CA GLY A 691 -2.25 12.45 -28.43
C GLY A 691 -1.87 13.81 -27.81
N ARG A 692 -2.82 14.68 -27.48
CA ARG A 692 -2.55 15.97 -26.83
C ARG A 692 -2.55 15.79 -25.31
N SER A 693 -1.38 15.90 -24.71
CA SER A 693 -1.10 15.76 -23.27
C SER A 693 -1.65 16.92 -22.41
N SER A 694 -2.94 17.23 -22.49
CA SER A 694 -3.60 18.22 -21.62
C SER A 694 -4.50 17.58 -20.57
N TRP A 695 -4.04 16.50 -19.95
CA TRP A 695 -4.72 15.81 -18.85
C TRP A 695 -4.19 16.20 -17.47
N VAL A 696 -3.23 17.14 -17.44
CA VAL A 696 -2.68 17.69 -16.18
C VAL A 696 -3.22 19.12 -16.07
N ASP A 697 -4.35 19.26 -15.38
CA ASP A 697 -4.73 20.39 -14.53
C ASP A 697 -5.95 19.98 -13.67
#